data_684bb0044060b4a198ba255f06ee3ab2
#
_entry.id   684bb0044060b4a198ba255f06ee3ab2
#
_cell.length_a   1.000
_cell.length_b   1.000
_cell.length_c   1.000
_cell.angle_alpha   90.00
_cell.angle_beta   90.00
_cell.angle_gamma   90.00
#
_symmetry.space_group_name_H-M   'P 1'
#
loop_
_entity.id
_entity.type
_entity.pdbx_description
1 polymer ?
#
loop_
_entity_poly.entity_id
_entity_poly.type
_entity_poly.pdbx_seq_one_letter_code
_entity_poly.pdbx_strand_id
1 'polypeptide(L)'
;MEEPGAASAHAVSFSDSIQIFPTQRIERLDRGPVQAFSARYKGNAETPHFALICQNDLVPRLATSRKFMNVDEPSAVRLVASGVTYWPPAREERYVYVYEDPLGTPLSGAIENKGMLGWKYDAMLHHVIEPFAKLLLNFRDKDIFHGAISPDNIFCQDIEQDASHVFLGECLSTPPSYLLPSLYHPVERAMADPIGRGIGSTDDDLYAFGVTVAMLMRHKSPFAKMSDRDIIQQKIETGSFALMTSGERFSGPILELLRGLLYDSASQRWTVGELMSWLDGQRHSPRQVVRPKKAARPLEINGHQYNRPIYIAQELTESPKEAIQLIRDGDLKLWISRSLEDKKMTARFDKLMNAPGMQAAGSHADDRILAVASMAMSPESPIRYKGHSWRPEGIPYALAKIIAHGDDPHVYVDLVNADLVKHWIDNQPSLVGLDVSRILAQFSEAKKFLRQTGLGYGIERCLYASCAGAPCMSPLLRDHYAVTAEDVVMALENVAAERGADKPGLPLDRHIAAFISVKNPQAINSFLSELGAKDESRKVLGNFKTLATIQKRGRLPPMPALCQWLLENLEHVTKRLHNKKIRNELTKKVSGLASKGDLSDMVGLIDSPEVWNQDYNGFEAARQEYKRIKAEAEKLEHDLLDPARYSRGMGQEVSAIVAGVISGLIIIAFAFMQLLNNATLW
;
A
#
# COMPACT_ATOMS: atom_id res chain seq x y z
N MET A 1 -25.95 41.77 15.96
CA MET A 1 -25.39 41.00 17.06
C MET A 1 -26.06 39.63 16.99
N GLU A 2 -25.47 38.74 16.18
CA GLU A 2 -25.88 37.33 16.09
C GLU A 2 -25.23 36.56 17.22
N GLU A 3 -26.01 35.73 17.89
CA GLU A 3 -25.58 34.95 19.06
C GLU A 3 -24.50 33.94 18.66
N PRO A 4 -23.37 33.85 19.40
CA PRO A 4 -22.29 32.92 19.12
C PRO A 4 -22.57 31.44 19.53
N GLY A 5 -23.80 31.11 19.86
CA GLY A 5 -24.11 29.83 20.54
C GLY A 5 -24.58 28.67 19.67
N ALA A 6 -25.08 28.88 18.46
CA ALA A 6 -25.71 27.81 17.67
C ALA A 6 -24.77 27.06 16.72
N ALA A 7 -23.58 27.61 16.38
CA ALA A 7 -22.64 27.00 15.43
C ALA A 7 -21.69 25.95 16.03
N SER A 8 -21.58 25.87 17.37
CA SER A 8 -20.62 24.97 18.03
C SER A 8 -21.13 23.54 18.24
N ALA A 9 -22.43 23.29 18.09
CA ALA A 9 -23.01 21.97 18.40
C ALA A 9 -22.76 20.87 17.35
N HIS A 10 -22.17 21.18 16.18
CA HIS A 10 -21.94 20.23 15.10
C HIS A 10 -20.52 20.28 14.50
N ALA A 11 -19.57 20.94 15.16
CA ALA A 11 -18.19 20.99 14.71
C ALA A 11 -17.41 19.73 15.09
N VAL A 12 -16.65 19.19 14.16
CA VAL A 12 -15.70 18.09 14.41
C VAL A 12 -14.37 18.69 14.83
N SER A 13 -13.85 18.31 16.00
CA SER A 13 -12.52 18.70 16.45
C SER A 13 -11.48 17.81 15.74
N PHE A 14 -10.74 18.40 14.81
CA PHE A 14 -9.64 17.70 14.12
C PHE A 14 -8.34 17.73 14.95
N SER A 15 -8.12 18.82 15.69
CA SER A 15 -7.05 18.99 16.66
C SER A 15 -7.48 20.03 17.69
N ASP A 16 -6.66 20.31 18.70
CA ASP A 16 -6.91 21.36 19.69
C ASP A 16 -7.07 22.75 19.06
N SER A 17 -6.51 22.93 17.85
CA SER A 17 -6.50 24.20 17.12
C SER A 17 -7.42 24.27 15.90
N ILE A 18 -7.95 23.15 15.40
CA ILE A 18 -8.70 23.09 14.15
C ILE A 18 -10.07 22.46 14.37
N GLN A 19 -11.13 23.15 13.87
CA GLN A 19 -12.51 22.68 13.86
C GLN A 19 -13.01 22.62 12.43
N ILE A 20 -13.71 21.53 12.06
CA ILE A 20 -14.31 21.30 10.75
C ILE A 20 -15.83 21.27 10.92
N PHE A 21 -16.56 21.90 9.96
CA PHE A 21 -18.01 22.05 10.01
C PHE A 21 -18.69 21.14 8.96
N PRO A 22 -19.18 19.94 9.32
CA PRO A 22 -19.77 18.99 8.38
C PRO A 22 -21.02 19.49 7.64
N THR A 23 -21.70 20.49 8.18
CA THR A 23 -22.89 21.12 7.58
C THR A 23 -22.55 22.24 6.60
N GLN A 24 -21.29 22.67 6.52
CA GLN A 24 -20.84 23.80 5.70
C GLN A 24 -19.94 23.29 4.56
N ARG A 25 -20.55 22.59 3.59
CA ARG A 25 -19.85 22.13 2.39
C ARG A 25 -19.52 23.30 1.47
N ILE A 26 -18.33 23.26 0.86
CA ILE A 26 -17.84 24.26 -0.08
C ILE A 26 -17.69 23.59 -1.46
N GLU A 27 -18.79 23.44 -2.19
CA GLU A 27 -18.87 22.66 -3.45
C GLU A 27 -17.82 23.08 -4.49
N ARG A 28 -17.49 24.39 -4.57
CA ARG A 28 -16.49 24.91 -5.50
C ARG A 28 -15.08 24.35 -5.27
N LEU A 29 -14.81 23.79 -4.08
CA LEU A 29 -13.53 23.21 -3.68
C LEU A 29 -13.56 21.69 -3.66
N ASP A 30 -14.66 21.05 -4.01
CA ASP A 30 -14.73 19.59 -4.11
C ASP A 30 -13.74 19.08 -5.16
N ARG A 31 -13.14 17.94 -4.87
CA ARG A 31 -12.20 17.27 -5.76
C ARG A 31 -12.74 15.87 -6.14
N GLY A 32 -13.60 15.85 -7.15
CA GLY A 32 -14.30 14.64 -7.57
C GLY A 32 -15.10 14.01 -6.40
N PRO A 33 -14.74 12.81 -5.91
CA PRO A 33 -15.44 12.20 -4.79
C PRO A 33 -15.06 12.78 -3.42
N VAL A 34 -13.98 13.58 -3.35
CA VAL A 34 -13.50 14.20 -2.12
C VAL A 34 -14.22 15.52 -1.89
N GLN A 35 -14.94 15.62 -0.79
CA GLN A 35 -15.75 16.77 -0.47
C GLN A 35 -15.00 17.78 0.40
N ALA A 36 -15.22 19.07 0.15
CA ALA A 36 -14.66 20.18 0.89
C ALA A 36 -15.66 20.76 1.90
N PHE A 37 -15.19 21.03 3.10
CA PHE A 37 -15.99 21.63 4.18
C PHE A 37 -15.25 22.80 4.80
N SER A 38 -16.02 23.78 5.30
CA SER A 38 -15.47 24.92 6.03
C SER A 38 -14.69 24.44 7.26
N ALA A 39 -13.53 25.04 7.50
CA ALA A 39 -12.72 24.79 8.69
C ALA A 39 -12.30 26.11 9.34
N ARG A 40 -12.03 26.06 10.66
CA ARG A 40 -11.53 27.19 11.42
C ARG A 40 -10.25 26.80 12.13
N TYR A 41 -9.21 27.60 11.92
CA TYR A 41 -7.94 27.46 12.61
C TYR A 41 -7.81 28.56 13.69
N LYS A 42 -7.68 28.17 14.96
CA LYS A 42 -7.63 29.13 16.08
C LYS A 42 -6.42 30.07 16.04
N GLY A 43 -5.31 29.61 15.42
CA GLY A 43 -4.10 30.41 15.27
C GLY A 43 -4.21 31.52 14.22
N ASN A 44 -5.16 31.42 13.29
CA ASN A 44 -5.44 32.42 12.27
C ASN A 44 -6.96 32.42 11.96
N ALA A 45 -7.73 33.03 12.84
CA ALA A 45 -9.20 33.03 12.72
C ALA A 45 -9.73 33.98 11.62
N GLU A 46 -8.91 34.90 11.14
CA GLU A 46 -9.30 35.87 10.10
C GLU A 46 -9.21 35.29 8.69
N THR A 47 -8.28 34.33 8.47
CA THR A 47 -8.15 33.64 7.18
C THR A 47 -9.14 32.49 7.10
N PRO A 48 -9.99 32.40 6.06
CA PRO A 48 -10.85 31.25 5.86
C PRO A 48 -10.00 30.00 5.55
N HIS A 49 -10.47 28.84 6.03
CA HIS A 49 -9.85 27.54 5.80
C HIS A 49 -10.89 26.57 5.30
N PHE A 50 -10.44 25.53 4.59
CA PHE A 50 -11.26 24.39 4.21
C PHE A 50 -10.57 23.07 4.50
N ALA A 51 -11.38 22.04 4.71
CA ALA A 51 -10.93 20.68 4.92
C ALA A 51 -11.44 19.77 3.81
N LEU A 52 -10.54 18.99 3.21
CA LEU A 52 -10.88 17.95 2.25
C LEU A 52 -10.94 16.60 2.98
N ILE A 53 -12.08 15.92 2.88
CA ILE A 53 -12.35 14.64 3.52
C ILE A 53 -12.08 13.54 2.51
N CYS A 54 -10.95 12.84 2.66
CA CYS A 54 -10.53 11.77 1.74
C CYS A 54 -11.48 10.57 1.78
N GLN A 55 -11.54 9.83 0.66
CA GLN A 55 -12.27 8.58 0.56
C GLN A 55 -11.36 7.41 0.98
N ASN A 56 -11.89 6.42 1.71
CA ASN A 56 -11.08 5.31 2.23
C ASN A 56 -10.64 4.31 1.13
N ASP A 57 -11.31 4.29 -0.02
CA ASP A 57 -10.96 3.49 -1.20
C ASP A 57 -9.94 4.16 -2.14
N LEU A 58 -9.63 5.45 -1.90
CA LEU A 58 -8.64 6.23 -2.67
C LEU A 58 -7.49 6.64 -1.77
N VAL A 59 -6.34 6.00 -1.94
CA VAL A 59 -5.16 6.27 -1.11
C VAL A 59 -4.63 7.67 -1.32
N PRO A 60 -4.64 8.56 -0.30
CA PRO A 60 -4.10 9.90 -0.39
C PRO A 60 -2.56 9.90 -0.40
N ARG A 61 -1.96 11.02 -0.80
CA ARG A 61 -0.53 11.15 -1.03
C ARG A 61 0.25 11.56 0.23
N LEU A 62 0.23 10.72 1.27
CA LEU A 62 0.80 11.02 2.59
C LEU A 62 2.30 11.38 2.56
N ALA A 63 3.09 10.71 1.72
CA ALA A 63 4.52 11.03 1.59
C ALA A 63 4.76 12.40 0.94
N THR A 64 3.93 12.77 -0.02
CA THR A 64 4.01 14.06 -0.72
C THR A 64 3.54 15.20 0.17
N SER A 65 2.58 14.98 1.08
CA SER A 65 2.05 16.02 1.97
C SER A 65 3.14 16.64 2.85
N ARG A 66 4.08 15.83 3.33
CA ARG A 66 5.23 16.31 4.13
C ARG A 66 6.13 17.26 3.35
N LYS A 67 6.33 17.00 2.05
CA LYS A 67 7.09 17.88 1.16
C LYS A 67 6.27 19.14 0.82
N PHE A 68 4.98 18.97 0.60
CA PHE A 68 4.04 20.02 0.22
C PHE A 68 3.86 21.07 1.34
N MET A 69 3.89 20.69 2.60
CA MET A 69 3.87 21.62 3.75
C MET A 69 5.04 22.63 3.75
N ASN A 70 6.12 22.33 3.04
CA ASN A 70 7.28 23.21 2.90
C ASN A 70 7.27 24.01 1.59
N VAL A 71 6.19 24.00 0.84
CA VAL A 71 6.01 24.83 -0.36
C VAL A 71 5.61 26.23 0.09
N ASP A 72 6.51 27.18 -0.15
CA ASP A 72 6.31 28.59 0.19
C ASP A 72 6.29 29.44 -1.12
N GLU A 73 5.24 29.23 -1.92
CA GLU A 73 5.03 29.92 -3.19
C GLU A 73 3.63 30.56 -3.17
N PRO A 74 3.52 31.85 -3.45
CA PRO A 74 2.25 32.60 -3.38
C PRO A 74 1.17 32.03 -4.30
N SER A 75 1.56 31.34 -5.39
CA SER A 75 0.65 30.76 -6.38
C SER A 75 0.22 29.33 -6.05
N ALA A 76 0.58 28.78 -4.89
CA ALA A 76 0.12 27.47 -4.43
C ALA A 76 -0.84 27.60 -3.25
N VAL A 77 -1.85 26.73 -3.20
CA VAL A 77 -2.66 26.59 -1.99
C VAL A 77 -1.79 26.12 -0.83
N ARG A 78 -1.96 26.73 0.34
CA ARG A 78 -1.15 26.43 1.53
C ARG A 78 -1.79 25.32 2.35
N LEU A 79 -1.06 24.21 2.53
CA LEU A 79 -1.45 23.14 3.44
C LEU A 79 -1.13 23.53 4.90
N VAL A 80 -2.15 23.53 5.76
CA VAL A 80 -2.01 23.88 7.19
C VAL A 80 -1.82 22.67 8.05
N ALA A 81 -2.60 21.59 7.81
CA ALA A 81 -2.54 20.37 8.60
C ALA A 81 -3.08 19.17 7.81
N SER A 82 -2.69 17.97 8.24
CA SER A 82 -3.27 16.74 7.74
C SER A 82 -3.23 15.66 8.83
N GLY A 83 -4.20 14.75 8.81
CA GLY A 83 -4.30 13.66 9.79
C GLY A 83 -5.61 12.92 9.70
N VAL A 84 -5.86 12.08 10.69
CA VAL A 84 -7.07 11.25 10.78
C VAL A 84 -8.04 11.87 11.78
N THR A 85 -9.34 11.85 11.47
CA THR A 85 -10.41 12.22 12.40
C THR A 85 -11.64 11.36 12.17
N TYR A 86 -12.43 11.15 13.22
CA TYR A 86 -13.75 10.55 13.08
C TYR A 86 -14.68 11.50 12.33
N TRP A 87 -15.30 11.00 11.25
CA TRP A 87 -16.21 11.76 10.39
C TRP A 87 -17.66 11.33 10.62
N PRO A 88 -18.44 12.05 11.43
CA PRO A 88 -19.79 11.65 11.80
C PRO A 88 -20.74 11.34 10.65
N PRO A 89 -20.72 12.09 9.51
CA PRO A 89 -21.60 11.77 8.39
C PRO A 89 -21.39 10.37 7.77
N ALA A 90 -20.15 9.86 7.80
CA ALA A 90 -19.81 8.52 7.31
C ALA A 90 -19.76 7.47 8.43
N ARG A 91 -19.78 7.87 9.71
CA ARG A 91 -19.62 7.04 10.91
C ARG A 91 -18.34 6.22 10.92
N GLU A 92 -17.25 6.77 10.36
CA GLU A 92 -15.96 6.14 10.30
C GLU A 92 -14.84 7.18 10.38
N GLU A 93 -13.63 6.76 10.62
CA GLU A 93 -12.46 7.62 10.53
C GLU A 93 -12.09 7.89 9.08
N ARG A 94 -11.68 9.13 8.80
CA ARG A 94 -11.23 9.61 7.49
C ARG A 94 -9.91 10.37 7.59
N TYR A 95 -9.10 10.26 6.56
CA TYR A 95 -7.94 11.13 6.43
C TYR A 95 -8.38 12.50 5.91
N VAL A 96 -7.82 13.57 6.45
CA VAL A 96 -8.23 14.94 6.18
C VAL A 96 -7.02 15.81 5.87
N TYR A 97 -7.16 16.67 4.87
CA TYR A 97 -6.24 17.76 4.58
C TYR A 97 -6.92 19.10 4.84
N VAL A 98 -6.25 20.01 5.56
CA VAL A 98 -6.76 21.35 5.87
C VAL A 98 -5.87 22.37 5.19
N TYR A 99 -6.50 23.26 4.42
CA TYR A 99 -5.84 24.30 3.63
C TYR A 99 -6.36 25.69 3.99
N GLU A 100 -5.57 26.73 3.70
CA GLU A 100 -6.04 28.11 3.64
C GLU A 100 -6.92 28.29 2.39
N ASP A 101 -7.97 29.12 2.49
CA ASP A 101 -8.89 29.43 1.38
C ASP A 101 -8.81 30.89 0.89
N PRO A 102 -7.71 31.32 0.28
CA PRO A 102 -7.67 32.58 -0.47
C PRO A 102 -8.12 32.39 -1.92
N LEU A 103 -8.63 31.21 -2.31
CA LEU A 103 -8.60 30.72 -3.69
C LEU A 103 -9.57 31.40 -4.65
N GLY A 104 -10.74 31.84 -4.18
CA GLY A 104 -11.76 32.40 -5.08
C GLY A 104 -12.51 31.34 -5.90
N THR A 105 -12.70 31.56 -7.20
CA THR A 105 -13.48 30.69 -8.10
C THR A 105 -12.57 29.83 -8.99
N PRO A 106 -12.89 28.54 -9.22
CA PRO A 106 -12.15 27.75 -10.20
C PRO A 106 -12.35 28.29 -11.62
N LEU A 107 -11.26 28.25 -12.41
CA LEU A 107 -11.30 28.78 -13.77
C LEU A 107 -12.21 28.00 -14.71
N SER A 108 -12.45 26.71 -14.46
CA SER A 108 -13.43 25.92 -15.20
C SER A 108 -14.87 26.47 -15.04
N GLY A 109 -15.26 26.80 -13.81
CA GLY A 109 -16.58 27.41 -13.56
C GLY A 109 -16.76 28.76 -14.26
N ALA A 110 -15.71 29.56 -14.38
CA ALA A 110 -15.73 30.78 -15.16
C ALA A 110 -15.88 30.50 -16.66
N ILE A 111 -15.19 29.48 -17.16
CA ILE A 111 -15.31 29.05 -18.57
C ILE A 111 -16.73 28.56 -18.87
N GLU A 112 -17.36 27.80 -17.97
CA GLU A 112 -18.72 27.29 -18.12
C GLU A 112 -19.76 28.44 -18.12
N ASN A 113 -19.60 29.39 -17.22
CA ASN A 113 -20.57 30.47 -17.03
C ASN A 113 -20.43 31.61 -18.05
N LYS A 114 -19.20 31.99 -18.42
CA LYS A 114 -18.91 33.18 -19.28
C LYS A 114 -18.41 32.77 -20.67
N GLY A 115 -18.21 31.50 -20.95
CA GLY A 115 -17.51 30.99 -22.13
C GLY A 115 -15.99 31.00 -21.94
N MET A 116 -15.24 30.64 -22.99
CA MET A 116 -13.78 30.62 -22.96
C MET A 116 -13.22 31.99 -22.62
N LEU A 117 -12.21 32.05 -21.78
CA LEU A 117 -11.68 33.31 -21.20
C LEU A 117 -10.96 34.18 -22.24
N GLY A 118 -10.29 33.54 -23.21
CA GLY A 118 -9.58 34.26 -24.27
C GLY A 118 -8.53 35.23 -23.73
N TRP A 119 -7.83 34.88 -22.67
CA TRP A 119 -6.87 35.77 -22.01
C TRP A 119 -5.77 36.21 -22.97
N LYS A 120 -5.40 37.48 -22.88
CA LYS A 120 -4.35 38.07 -23.70
C LYS A 120 -2.95 37.67 -23.22
N TYR A 121 -1.97 37.85 -24.08
CA TYR A 121 -0.58 37.49 -23.84
C TYR A 121 -0.03 38.05 -22.52
N ASP A 122 -0.18 39.36 -22.29
CA ASP A 122 0.40 40.03 -21.11
C ASP A 122 -0.24 39.50 -19.80
N ALA A 123 -1.56 39.32 -19.79
CA ALA A 123 -2.24 38.71 -18.63
C ALA A 123 -1.77 37.28 -18.38
N MET A 124 -1.67 36.46 -19.44
CA MET A 124 -1.14 35.08 -19.32
C MET A 124 0.29 35.07 -18.84
N LEU A 125 1.15 35.93 -19.35
CA LEU A 125 2.55 35.97 -18.98
C LEU A 125 2.73 36.28 -17.50
N HIS A 126 2.18 37.38 -17.02
CA HIS A 126 2.44 37.88 -15.67
C HIS A 126 1.63 37.17 -14.58
N HIS A 127 0.38 36.76 -14.87
CA HIS A 127 -0.51 36.19 -13.86
C HIS A 127 -0.52 34.65 -13.82
N VAL A 128 -0.09 33.98 -14.90
CA VAL A 128 -0.09 32.52 -14.97
C VAL A 128 1.30 31.98 -15.26
N ILE A 129 1.94 32.37 -16.38
CA ILE A 129 3.15 31.68 -16.86
C ILE A 129 4.33 31.92 -15.91
N GLU A 130 4.64 33.16 -15.56
CA GLU A 130 5.74 33.48 -14.66
C GLU A 130 5.56 32.88 -13.25
N PRO A 131 4.39 33.04 -12.58
CA PRO A 131 4.18 32.46 -11.23
C PRO A 131 4.23 30.94 -11.24
N PHE A 132 3.58 30.31 -12.23
CA PHE A 132 3.55 28.85 -12.31
C PHE A 132 4.91 28.25 -12.71
N ALA A 133 5.71 28.92 -13.53
CA ALA A 133 7.07 28.48 -13.83
C ALA A 133 7.94 28.44 -12.57
N LYS A 134 7.85 29.47 -11.69
CA LYS A 134 8.51 29.50 -10.39
C LYS A 134 8.01 28.41 -9.47
N LEU A 135 6.70 28.19 -9.42
CA LEU A 135 6.08 27.13 -8.65
C LEU A 135 6.54 25.73 -9.12
N LEU A 136 6.56 25.47 -10.42
CA LEU A 136 7.05 24.22 -10.99
C LEU A 136 8.54 24.00 -10.73
N LEU A 137 9.33 25.08 -10.70
CA LEU A 137 10.74 25.03 -10.30
C LEU A 137 10.87 24.59 -8.83
N ASN A 138 10.09 25.17 -7.94
CA ASN A 138 10.04 24.79 -6.52
C ASN A 138 9.59 23.34 -6.33
N PHE A 139 8.59 22.89 -7.07
CA PHE A 139 8.12 21.50 -7.05
C PHE A 139 9.22 20.52 -7.51
N ARG A 140 9.92 20.84 -8.60
CA ARG A 140 11.06 20.03 -9.07
C ARG A 140 12.14 19.91 -7.99
N ASP A 141 12.53 21.02 -7.36
CA ASP A 141 13.60 21.06 -6.37
C ASP A 141 13.22 20.30 -5.07
N LYS A 142 11.92 20.18 -4.78
CA LYS A 142 11.37 19.39 -3.67
C LYS A 142 10.97 17.97 -4.07
N ASP A 143 11.21 17.58 -5.30
CA ASP A 143 10.74 16.30 -5.85
C ASP A 143 9.24 16.09 -5.60
N ILE A 144 8.44 17.07 -5.99
CA ILE A 144 6.97 17.05 -5.97
C ILE A 144 6.48 16.98 -7.42
N PHE A 145 5.72 15.94 -7.73
CA PHE A 145 4.87 15.86 -8.91
C PHE A 145 3.46 16.28 -8.50
N HIS A 146 2.89 17.31 -9.13
CA HIS A 146 1.55 17.78 -8.80
C HIS A 146 0.47 16.84 -9.34
N GLY A 147 0.43 16.63 -10.67
CA GLY A 147 -0.47 15.70 -11.34
C GLY A 147 -1.93 16.11 -11.36
N ALA A 148 -2.23 17.40 -11.11
CA ALA A 148 -3.59 17.94 -11.12
C ALA A 148 -3.65 19.40 -11.65
N ILE A 149 -2.82 19.72 -12.65
CA ILE A 149 -2.79 21.05 -13.27
C ILE A 149 -3.82 21.10 -14.39
N SER A 150 -4.95 21.75 -14.13
CA SER A 150 -6.04 21.99 -15.07
C SER A 150 -6.89 23.16 -14.60
N PRO A 151 -7.74 23.79 -15.45
CA PRO A 151 -8.64 24.85 -15.05
C PRO A 151 -9.59 24.51 -13.90
N ASP A 152 -9.90 23.21 -13.69
CA ASP A 152 -10.71 22.73 -12.55
C ASP A 152 -9.99 22.87 -11.20
N ASN A 153 -8.67 22.96 -11.22
CA ASN A 153 -7.83 23.06 -10.05
C ASN A 153 -6.96 24.31 -10.03
N ILE A 154 -7.33 25.30 -10.82
CA ILE A 154 -6.71 26.62 -10.82
C ILE A 154 -7.80 27.63 -10.48
N PHE A 155 -7.54 28.46 -9.50
CA PHE A 155 -8.49 29.39 -8.90
C PHE A 155 -8.06 30.84 -9.12
N CYS A 156 -9.03 31.72 -9.21
CA CYS A 156 -8.79 33.15 -9.30
C CYS A 156 -9.76 33.93 -8.38
N GLN A 157 -9.23 34.89 -7.66
CA GLN A 157 -10.03 35.69 -6.74
C GLN A 157 -10.95 36.65 -7.48
N ASP A 158 -10.48 37.30 -8.55
CA ASP A 158 -11.26 38.23 -9.36
C ASP A 158 -11.00 38.03 -10.85
N ILE A 159 -11.95 37.38 -11.51
CA ILE A 159 -11.88 37.07 -12.94
C ILE A 159 -12.23 38.33 -13.80
N GLU A 160 -12.89 39.33 -13.21
CA GLU A 160 -13.37 40.53 -13.93
C GLU A 160 -12.30 41.61 -14.02
N GLN A 161 -11.39 41.65 -13.07
CA GLN A 161 -10.30 42.63 -12.99
C GLN A 161 -8.95 41.98 -13.31
N ASP A 162 -8.67 41.70 -14.60
CA ASP A 162 -7.36 41.24 -15.07
C ASP A 162 -6.63 40.28 -14.12
N ALA A 163 -7.25 39.14 -13.79
CA ALA A 163 -6.66 37.92 -13.18
C ALA A 163 -5.51 38.17 -12.19
N SER A 164 -5.70 39.06 -11.22
CA SER A 164 -4.58 39.58 -10.40
C SER A 164 -3.90 38.53 -9.52
N HIS A 165 -4.60 37.46 -9.08
CA HIS A 165 -4.05 36.40 -8.22
C HIS A 165 -4.60 35.04 -8.65
N VAL A 166 -3.76 34.20 -9.22
CA VAL A 166 -4.08 32.86 -9.67
C VAL A 166 -3.38 31.85 -8.78
N PHE A 167 -4.13 30.88 -8.26
CA PHE A 167 -3.65 29.86 -7.34
C PHE A 167 -3.81 28.47 -7.95
N LEU A 168 -2.78 27.64 -7.84
CA LEU A 168 -2.87 26.22 -8.08
C LEU A 168 -3.42 25.55 -6.81
N GLY A 169 -4.47 24.74 -6.97
CA GLY A 169 -5.14 24.02 -5.90
C GLY A 169 -4.36 22.81 -5.37
N GLU A 170 -5.06 21.94 -4.72
CA GLU A 170 -4.49 20.78 -4.05
C GLU A 170 -4.18 19.61 -5.01
N CYS A 171 -3.35 18.65 -4.56
CA CYS A 171 -3.00 17.44 -5.30
C CYS A 171 -2.82 16.21 -4.42
N LEU A 172 -3.25 16.26 -3.16
CA LEU A 172 -2.89 15.28 -2.12
C LEU A 172 -4.02 14.34 -1.75
N SER A 173 -5.28 14.78 -1.91
CA SER A 173 -6.46 14.09 -1.41
C SER A 173 -6.84 12.81 -2.16
N THR A 174 -6.27 12.60 -3.35
CA THR A 174 -6.50 11.44 -4.22
C THR A 174 -5.19 10.85 -4.72
N PRO A 175 -5.21 9.63 -5.29
CA PRO A 175 -4.05 9.07 -5.98
C PRO A 175 -3.53 10.00 -7.07
N PRO A 176 -2.22 9.97 -7.38
CA PRO A 176 -1.63 10.87 -8.37
C PRO A 176 -2.32 10.77 -9.73
N SER A 177 -2.62 11.91 -10.35
CA SER A 177 -3.26 12.02 -11.67
C SER A 177 -4.67 11.40 -11.80
N TYR A 178 -5.25 10.94 -10.71
CA TYR A 178 -6.53 10.22 -10.72
C TYR A 178 -7.68 11.10 -11.29
N LEU A 179 -7.74 12.36 -10.89
CA LEU A 179 -8.81 13.30 -11.28
C LEU A 179 -8.46 14.13 -12.52
N LEU A 180 -7.23 14.09 -13.02
CA LEU A 180 -6.82 14.90 -14.15
C LEU A 180 -7.40 14.35 -15.46
N PRO A 181 -8.18 15.13 -16.25
CA PRO A 181 -8.77 14.66 -17.50
C PRO A 181 -7.72 14.26 -18.55
N SER A 182 -8.07 13.33 -19.45
CA SER A 182 -7.17 12.79 -20.49
C SER A 182 -6.59 13.86 -21.42
N LEU A 183 -7.27 15.00 -21.58
CA LEU A 183 -6.76 16.15 -22.34
C LEU A 183 -5.43 16.68 -21.80
N TYR A 184 -5.25 16.68 -20.47
CA TYR A 184 -4.08 17.25 -19.77
C TYR A 184 -2.95 16.24 -19.58
N HIS A 185 -3.09 15.02 -20.10
CA HIS A 185 -2.05 13.99 -20.08
C HIS A 185 -1.39 13.80 -21.43
N PRO A 186 -0.08 13.48 -21.49
CA PRO A 186 0.52 12.89 -22.69
C PRO A 186 -0.22 11.61 -23.08
N VAL A 187 -0.14 11.23 -24.36
CA VAL A 187 -0.89 10.10 -24.92
C VAL A 187 -0.69 8.81 -24.13
N GLU A 188 0.56 8.47 -23.80
CA GLU A 188 0.91 7.24 -23.10
C GLU A 188 0.33 7.15 -21.68
N ARG A 189 0.13 8.29 -21.02
CA ARG A 189 -0.47 8.35 -19.69
C ARG A 189 -2.00 8.46 -19.76
N ALA A 190 -2.51 9.18 -20.77
CA ALA A 190 -3.95 9.30 -21.02
C ALA A 190 -4.60 7.94 -21.30
N MET A 191 -3.86 6.99 -21.92
CA MET A 191 -4.33 5.64 -22.22
C MET A 191 -4.39 4.70 -21.01
N ALA A 192 -3.89 5.10 -19.84
CA ALA A 192 -4.02 4.33 -18.61
C ALA A 192 -5.36 4.61 -17.91
N ASP A 193 -5.89 3.59 -17.24
CA ASP A 193 -7.01 3.78 -16.32
C ASP A 193 -6.67 4.89 -15.30
N PRO A 194 -7.59 5.75 -14.90
CA PRO A 194 -7.31 6.86 -13.99
C PRO A 194 -6.53 6.45 -12.74
N ILE A 195 -6.92 5.36 -12.09
CA ILE A 195 -6.24 4.81 -10.91
C ILE A 195 -4.84 4.25 -11.23
N GLY A 196 -4.64 3.81 -12.45
CA GLY A 196 -3.41 3.19 -12.95
C GLY A 196 -2.41 4.16 -13.58
N ARG A 197 -2.69 5.47 -13.60
CA ARG A 197 -1.78 6.48 -14.16
C ARG A 197 -0.50 6.65 -13.34
N GLY A 198 -0.62 6.57 -12.01
CA GLY A 198 0.50 6.60 -11.08
C GLY A 198 1.21 7.94 -10.97
N ILE A 199 2.35 7.92 -10.28
CA ILE A 199 3.19 9.10 -10.09
C ILE A 199 3.88 9.42 -11.41
N GLY A 200 3.66 10.64 -11.92
CA GLY A 200 4.38 11.18 -13.08
C GLY A 200 5.68 11.86 -12.71
N SER A 201 6.17 12.63 -13.67
CA SER A 201 7.34 13.49 -13.52
C SER A 201 6.94 14.97 -13.66
N THR A 202 7.89 15.86 -13.36
CA THR A 202 7.72 17.30 -13.63
C THR A 202 7.44 17.58 -15.12
N ASP A 203 7.93 16.72 -16.03
CA ASP A 203 7.66 16.86 -17.46
C ASP A 203 6.19 16.63 -17.81
N ASP A 204 5.47 15.81 -17.04
CA ASP A 204 4.04 15.60 -17.19
C ASP A 204 3.25 16.83 -16.67
N ASP A 205 3.71 17.43 -15.56
CA ASP A 205 3.15 18.70 -15.07
C ASP A 205 3.36 19.84 -16.06
N LEU A 206 4.53 19.92 -16.70
CA LEU A 206 4.81 20.89 -17.77
C LEU A 206 3.89 20.70 -18.99
N TYR A 207 3.62 19.44 -19.36
CA TYR A 207 2.66 19.16 -20.43
C TYR A 207 1.24 19.62 -20.05
N ALA A 208 0.77 19.26 -18.84
CA ALA A 208 -0.52 19.69 -18.33
C ALA A 208 -0.64 21.22 -18.26
N PHE A 209 0.45 21.88 -17.85
CA PHE A 209 0.56 23.33 -17.84
C PHE A 209 0.46 23.93 -19.27
N GLY A 210 1.16 23.36 -20.25
CA GLY A 210 1.07 23.77 -21.65
C GLY A 210 -0.37 23.66 -22.20
N VAL A 211 -1.07 22.55 -21.92
CA VAL A 211 -2.50 22.40 -22.26
C VAL A 211 -3.34 23.46 -21.58
N THR A 212 -3.09 23.72 -20.30
CA THR A 212 -3.82 24.73 -19.51
C THR A 212 -3.64 26.12 -20.10
N VAL A 213 -2.41 26.55 -20.44
CA VAL A 213 -2.13 27.82 -21.09
C VAL A 213 -2.91 27.94 -22.40
N ALA A 214 -2.85 26.89 -23.25
CA ALA A 214 -3.61 26.89 -24.49
C ALA A 214 -5.12 27.03 -24.26
N MET A 215 -5.68 26.35 -23.28
CA MET A 215 -7.12 26.41 -22.96
C MET A 215 -7.56 27.78 -22.43
N LEU A 216 -6.77 28.42 -21.57
CA LEU A 216 -7.09 29.73 -20.99
C LEU A 216 -7.05 30.85 -22.04
N MET A 217 -6.22 30.74 -23.09
CA MET A 217 -6.10 31.69 -24.17
C MET A 217 -7.10 31.49 -25.29
N ARG A 218 -7.81 30.37 -25.36
CA ARG A 218 -8.80 30.11 -26.42
C ARG A 218 -10.09 30.87 -26.21
N HIS A 219 -10.74 31.20 -27.32
CA HIS A 219 -12.08 31.76 -27.33
C HIS A 219 -13.19 30.75 -27.51
N LYS A 220 -12.83 29.53 -28.00
CA LYS A 220 -13.74 28.40 -28.17
C LYS A 220 -13.07 27.09 -27.83
N SER A 221 -13.76 26.23 -27.09
CA SER A 221 -13.28 24.89 -26.82
C SER A 221 -13.74 23.93 -27.91
N PRO A 222 -12.82 23.30 -28.67
CA PRO A 222 -13.20 22.24 -29.60
C PRO A 222 -13.46 20.89 -28.88
N PHE A 223 -13.13 20.79 -27.59
CA PHE A 223 -13.10 19.53 -26.83
C PHE A 223 -14.38 19.27 -26.03
N ALA A 224 -15.28 20.26 -25.85
CA ALA A 224 -16.43 20.14 -24.95
C ALA A 224 -17.41 19.00 -25.24
N LYS A 225 -17.39 18.45 -26.48
CA LYS A 225 -18.25 17.32 -26.90
C LYS A 225 -17.47 16.06 -27.24
N MET A 226 -16.15 16.05 -27.00
CA MET A 226 -15.29 14.92 -27.31
C MET A 226 -15.18 14.00 -26.10
N SER A 227 -15.28 12.70 -26.35
CA SER A 227 -14.94 11.71 -25.33
C SER A 227 -13.42 11.65 -25.12
N ASP A 228 -12.98 11.09 -24.00
CA ASP A 228 -11.55 10.82 -23.75
C ASP A 228 -10.91 10.02 -24.88
N ARG A 229 -11.63 9.03 -25.43
CA ARG A 229 -11.18 8.23 -26.58
C ARG A 229 -10.95 9.11 -27.82
N ASP A 230 -11.87 10.01 -28.13
CA ASP A 230 -11.73 10.93 -29.27
C ASP A 230 -10.53 11.87 -29.09
N ILE A 231 -10.33 12.40 -27.88
CA ILE A 231 -9.18 13.27 -27.54
C ILE A 231 -7.87 12.51 -27.75
N ILE A 232 -7.77 11.30 -27.22
CA ILE A 232 -6.58 10.46 -27.37
C ILE A 232 -6.33 10.15 -28.86
N GLN A 233 -7.37 9.78 -29.58
CA GLN A 233 -7.28 9.51 -31.01
C GLN A 233 -6.78 10.74 -31.79
N GLN A 234 -7.31 11.92 -31.52
CA GLN A 234 -6.89 13.16 -32.17
C GLN A 234 -5.41 13.47 -31.85
N LYS A 235 -4.97 13.28 -30.61
CA LYS A 235 -3.56 13.43 -30.23
C LYS A 235 -2.65 12.49 -31.02
N ILE A 236 -3.05 11.23 -31.19
CA ILE A 236 -2.28 10.24 -31.96
C ILE A 236 -2.21 10.60 -33.44
N GLU A 237 -3.31 11.14 -34.02
CA GLU A 237 -3.38 11.45 -35.45
C GLU A 237 -2.65 12.74 -35.82
N THR A 238 -2.82 13.81 -35.02
CA THR A 238 -2.34 15.15 -35.35
C THR A 238 -1.11 15.58 -34.55
N GLY A 239 -0.91 14.99 -33.37
CA GLY A 239 0.05 15.43 -32.36
C GLY A 239 -0.57 16.47 -31.42
N SER A 240 -0.12 16.46 -30.16
CA SER A 240 -0.66 17.31 -29.10
C SER A 240 -0.54 18.81 -29.39
N PHE A 241 0.61 19.26 -29.88
CA PHE A 241 0.80 20.67 -30.24
C PHE A 241 -0.17 21.12 -31.35
N ALA A 242 -0.31 20.35 -32.42
CA ALA A 242 -1.19 20.69 -33.52
C ALA A 242 -2.67 20.70 -33.09
N LEU A 243 -3.06 19.72 -32.27
CA LEU A 243 -4.42 19.65 -31.69
C LEU A 243 -4.72 20.88 -30.84
N MET A 244 -3.80 21.27 -29.95
CA MET A 244 -4.00 22.38 -29.03
C MET A 244 -3.90 23.76 -29.70
N THR A 245 -3.26 23.87 -30.83
CA THR A 245 -3.16 25.14 -31.58
C THR A 245 -4.13 25.27 -32.76
N SER A 246 -4.79 24.18 -33.13
CA SER A 246 -5.75 24.15 -34.24
C SER A 246 -6.95 25.07 -33.98
N GLY A 247 -7.34 25.86 -35.00
CA GLY A 247 -8.54 26.69 -34.96
C GLY A 247 -8.45 27.95 -34.09
N GLU A 248 -7.27 28.27 -33.53
CA GLU A 248 -7.03 29.47 -32.75
C GLU A 248 -5.73 30.16 -33.17
N ARG A 249 -5.66 31.50 -32.95
CA ARG A 249 -4.47 32.31 -33.25
C ARG A 249 -3.72 32.66 -31.97
N PHE A 250 -2.51 32.13 -31.84
CA PHE A 250 -1.61 32.46 -30.74
C PHE A 250 -0.48 33.38 -31.24
N SER A 251 0.07 34.19 -30.33
CA SER A 251 1.27 35.01 -30.62
C SER A 251 2.50 34.10 -30.82
N GLY A 252 3.52 34.63 -31.52
CA GLY A 252 4.77 33.90 -31.77
C GLY A 252 5.41 33.33 -30.50
N PRO A 253 5.60 34.14 -29.44
CA PRO A 253 6.14 33.63 -28.17
C PRO A 253 5.31 32.49 -27.55
N ILE A 254 3.99 32.59 -27.57
CA ILE A 254 3.12 31.50 -27.03
C ILE A 254 3.20 30.27 -27.90
N LEU A 255 3.28 30.37 -29.22
CA LEU A 255 3.46 29.21 -30.09
C LEU A 255 4.78 28.49 -29.83
N GLU A 256 5.86 29.25 -29.51
CA GLU A 256 7.14 28.69 -29.11
C GLU A 256 7.02 27.93 -27.79
N LEU A 257 6.42 28.56 -26.77
CA LEU A 257 6.14 27.95 -25.46
C LEU A 257 5.32 26.66 -25.61
N LEU A 258 4.17 26.73 -26.28
CA LEU A 258 3.30 25.56 -26.47
C LEU A 258 4.00 24.46 -27.24
N ARG A 259 4.82 24.78 -28.23
CA ARG A 259 5.62 23.79 -28.94
C ARG A 259 6.61 23.09 -28.00
N GLY A 260 7.28 23.85 -27.13
CA GLY A 260 8.22 23.30 -26.15
C GLY A 260 7.56 22.38 -25.12
N LEU A 261 6.40 22.78 -24.60
CA LEU A 261 5.68 22.07 -23.53
C LEU A 261 4.85 20.88 -24.05
N LEU A 262 4.35 20.91 -25.29
CA LEU A 262 3.42 19.93 -25.85
C LEU A 262 4.07 18.92 -26.80
N TYR A 263 5.40 18.71 -26.72
CA TYR A 263 6.00 17.56 -27.38
C TYR A 263 5.41 16.26 -26.83
N ASP A 264 4.99 15.37 -27.72
CA ASP A 264 4.42 14.09 -27.36
C ASP A 264 5.47 13.18 -26.67
N SER A 265 6.72 13.21 -27.15
CA SER A 265 7.83 12.50 -26.49
C SER A 265 8.38 13.29 -25.30
N ALA A 266 8.40 12.69 -24.12
CA ALA A 266 8.93 13.30 -22.90
C ALA A 266 10.41 13.74 -23.06
N SER A 267 11.22 12.97 -23.80
CA SER A 267 12.63 13.33 -24.05
C SER A 267 12.84 14.57 -24.91
N GLN A 268 11.81 15.02 -25.61
CA GLN A 268 11.84 16.21 -26.45
C GLN A 268 11.11 17.40 -25.81
N ARG A 269 10.33 17.17 -24.76
CA ARG A 269 9.61 18.22 -24.03
C ARG A 269 10.59 19.14 -23.31
N TRP A 270 10.24 20.40 -23.18
CA TRP A 270 11.04 21.31 -22.37
C TRP A 270 11.09 20.89 -20.93
N THR A 271 12.22 21.10 -20.31
CA THR A 271 12.41 21.05 -18.86
C THR A 271 11.98 22.36 -18.21
N VAL A 272 11.81 22.36 -16.88
CA VAL A 272 11.53 23.61 -16.13
C VAL A 272 12.65 24.64 -16.35
N GLY A 273 13.91 24.19 -16.47
CA GLY A 273 15.04 25.08 -16.76
C GLY A 273 14.93 25.78 -18.12
N GLU A 274 14.46 25.08 -19.16
CA GLU A 274 14.22 25.67 -20.49
C GLU A 274 13.02 26.64 -20.46
N LEU A 275 11.97 26.34 -19.67
CA LEU A 275 10.86 27.28 -19.44
C LEU A 275 11.35 28.56 -18.77
N MET A 276 12.20 28.47 -17.73
CA MET A 276 12.78 29.63 -17.07
C MET A 276 13.68 30.42 -18.02
N SER A 277 14.52 29.75 -18.82
CA SER A 277 15.37 30.41 -19.82
C SER A 277 14.56 31.15 -20.88
N TRP A 278 13.42 30.58 -21.28
CA TRP A 278 12.49 31.25 -22.21
C TRP A 278 11.89 32.53 -21.59
N LEU A 279 11.53 32.51 -20.31
CA LEU A 279 11.08 33.71 -19.58
C LEU A 279 12.16 34.78 -19.51
N ASP A 280 13.41 34.39 -19.37
CA ASP A 280 14.58 35.29 -19.42
C ASP A 280 14.90 35.81 -20.84
N GLY A 281 14.05 35.52 -21.82
CA GLY A 281 14.15 35.99 -23.20
C GLY A 281 15.00 35.13 -24.14
N GLN A 282 15.52 33.98 -23.69
CA GLN A 282 16.22 33.04 -24.55
C GLN A 282 15.25 32.34 -25.48
N ARG A 283 15.65 32.15 -26.75
CA ARG A 283 14.84 31.43 -27.74
C ARG A 283 15.38 30.04 -27.98
N HIS A 284 14.47 29.07 -28.00
CA HIS A 284 14.81 27.67 -28.22
C HIS A 284 14.46 27.21 -29.63
N SER A 285 15.42 26.60 -30.31
CA SER A 285 15.17 26.01 -31.62
C SER A 285 14.19 24.85 -31.54
N PRO A 286 13.21 24.75 -32.46
CA PRO A 286 12.30 23.63 -32.52
C PRO A 286 13.05 22.30 -32.66
N ARG A 287 12.71 21.32 -31.82
CA ARG A 287 13.23 19.96 -31.93
C ARG A 287 12.54 19.20 -33.07
N GLN A 288 13.24 18.28 -33.70
CA GLN A 288 12.67 17.49 -34.80
C GLN A 288 11.65 16.48 -34.22
N VAL A 289 10.41 16.55 -34.68
CA VAL A 289 9.37 15.59 -34.35
C VAL A 289 9.50 14.34 -35.18
N VAL A 290 9.77 13.21 -34.56
CA VAL A 290 9.72 11.89 -35.21
C VAL A 290 8.26 11.45 -35.26
N ARG A 291 7.63 11.48 -36.44
CA ARG A 291 6.25 10.99 -36.58
C ARG A 291 6.25 9.45 -36.54
N PRO A 292 5.34 8.84 -35.70
CA PRO A 292 5.16 7.39 -35.70
C PRO A 292 4.83 6.86 -37.10
N LYS A 293 5.43 5.71 -37.44
CA LYS A 293 5.18 5.06 -38.75
C LYS A 293 3.71 4.70 -38.91
N LYS A 294 3.23 4.79 -40.14
CA LYS A 294 1.92 4.35 -40.58
C LYS A 294 2.11 3.24 -41.60
N ALA A 295 1.40 2.13 -41.42
CA ALA A 295 1.51 1.00 -42.34
C ALA A 295 0.89 1.31 -43.70
N ALA A 296 1.49 0.75 -44.77
CA ALA A 296 0.96 0.88 -46.12
C ALA A 296 -0.36 0.16 -46.34
N ARG A 297 -0.58 -0.96 -45.61
CA ARG A 297 -1.84 -1.72 -45.60
C ARG A 297 -2.36 -1.84 -44.18
N PRO A 298 -3.66 -1.55 -43.94
CA PRO A 298 -4.22 -1.71 -42.60
C PRO A 298 -4.28 -3.18 -42.17
N LEU A 299 -4.24 -3.44 -40.89
CA LEU A 299 -4.62 -4.71 -40.26
C LEU A 299 -6.09 -4.61 -39.85
N GLU A 300 -6.86 -5.64 -40.15
CA GLU A 300 -8.25 -5.73 -39.75
C GLU A 300 -8.36 -6.53 -38.46
N ILE A 301 -9.06 -6.00 -37.49
CA ILE A 301 -9.38 -6.66 -36.20
C ILE A 301 -10.83 -6.25 -35.86
N ASN A 302 -11.68 -7.23 -35.61
CA ASN A 302 -13.08 -7.02 -35.23
C ASN A 302 -13.85 -6.12 -36.23
N GLY A 303 -13.58 -6.30 -37.53
CA GLY A 303 -14.22 -5.54 -38.61
C GLY A 303 -13.73 -4.09 -38.76
N HIS A 304 -12.74 -3.66 -37.97
CA HIS A 304 -12.12 -2.34 -38.05
C HIS A 304 -10.70 -2.42 -38.62
N GLN A 305 -10.35 -1.39 -39.41
CA GLN A 305 -9.06 -1.31 -40.08
C GLN A 305 -8.10 -0.36 -39.36
N TYR A 306 -6.94 -0.89 -38.92
CA TYR A 306 -5.91 -0.16 -38.19
C TYR A 306 -4.62 -0.09 -38.98
N ASN A 307 -4.04 1.12 -39.10
CA ASN A 307 -2.79 1.35 -39.80
C ASN A 307 -1.66 1.89 -38.93
N ARG A 308 -1.92 2.10 -37.62
CA ARG A 308 -0.93 2.51 -36.64
C ARG A 308 -0.79 1.48 -35.53
N PRO A 309 0.47 1.14 -35.14
CA PRO A 309 0.73 0.14 -34.11
C PRO A 309 0.04 0.41 -32.77
N ILE A 310 -0.08 1.68 -32.37
CA ILE A 310 -0.67 2.07 -31.09
C ILE A 310 -2.15 1.68 -30.97
N TYR A 311 -2.91 1.76 -32.05
CA TYR A 311 -4.32 1.32 -32.07
C TYR A 311 -4.42 -0.21 -32.03
N ILE A 312 -3.53 -0.89 -32.75
CA ILE A 312 -3.46 -2.36 -32.72
C ILE A 312 -3.12 -2.81 -31.28
N ALA A 313 -2.14 -2.15 -30.63
CA ALA A 313 -1.80 -2.45 -29.25
C ALA A 313 -2.99 -2.37 -28.27
N GLN A 314 -3.92 -1.47 -28.51
CA GLN A 314 -5.14 -1.34 -27.74
C GLN A 314 -6.12 -2.45 -28.11
N GLU A 315 -6.39 -2.64 -29.39
CA GLU A 315 -7.36 -3.60 -29.90
C GLU A 315 -7.02 -5.05 -29.55
N LEU A 316 -5.73 -5.40 -29.51
CA LEU A 316 -5.27 -6.73 -29.10
C LEU A 316 -5.83 -7.17 -27.72
N THR A 317 -6.10 -6.22 -26.84
CA THR A 317 -6.61 -6.51 -25.50
C THR A 317 -8.11 -6.27 -25.36
N GLU A 318 -8.71 -5.47 -26.26
CA GLU A 318 -10.15 -5.23 -26.31
C GLU A 318 -10.89 -6.36 -27.08
N SER A 319 -10.23 -6.97 -28.08
CA SER A 319 -10.75 -8.08 -28.89
C SER A 319 -9.92 -9.36 -28.75
N PRO A 320 -9.78 -9.96 -27.56
CA PRO A 320 -8.76 -10.96 -27.25
C PRO A 320 -8.89 -12.26 -28.07
N LYS A 321 -10.11 -12.69 -28.41
CA LYS A 321 -10.34 -13.94 -29.14
C LYS A 321 -9.80 -13.90 -30.58
N GLU A 322 -10.04 -12.82 -31.28
CA GLU A 322 -9.55 -12.61 -32.64
C GLU A 322 -8.06 -12.26 -32.64
N ALA A 323 -7.64 -11.41 -31.73
CA ALA A 323 -6.26 -10.99 -31.59
C ALA A 323 -5.28 -12.15 -31.35
N ILE A 324 -5.65 -13.11 -30.48
CA ILE A 324 -4.81 -14.29 -30.23
C ILE A 324 -4.67 -15.17 -31.46
N GLN A 325 -5.70 -15.24 -32.29
CA GLN A 325 -5.67 -15.99 -33.55
C GLN A 325 -4.71 -15.33 -34.56
N LEU A 326 -4.80 -14.02 -34.75
CA LEU A 326 -3.88 -13.25 -35.60
C LEU A 326 -2.42 -13.41 -35.18
N ILE A 327 -2.16 -13.54 -33.88
CA ILE A 327 -0.81 -13.77 -33.38
C ILE A 327 -0.35 -15.19 -33.66
N ARG A 328 -1.20 -16.21 -33.44
CA ARG A 328 -0.86 -17.62 -33.65
C ARG A 328 -0.69 -18.00 -35.13
N ASP A 329 -1.51 -17.42 -35.99
CA ASP A 329 -1.43 -17.61 -37.45
C ASP A 329 -0.23 -16.86 -38.05
N GLY A 330 0.39 -15.95 -37.25
CA GLY A 330 1.56 -15.17 -37.69
C GLY A 330 1.22 -13.91 -38.48
N ASP A 331 -0.05 -13.59 -38.67
CA ASP A 331 -0.53 -12.45 -39.46
C ASP A 331 -0.07 -11.11 -38.88
N LEU A 332 -0.11 -10.97 -37.54
CA LEU A 332 0.39 -9.76 -36.87
C LEU A 332 1.88 -9.55 -37.16
N LYS A 333 2.71 -10.58 -37.06
CA LYS A 333 4.14 -10.50 -37.36
C LYS A 333 4.39 -10.17 -38.85
N LEU A 334 3.59 -10.79 -39.72
CA LEU A 334 3.66 -10.53 -41.17
C LEU A 334 3.30 -9.08 -41.48
N TRP A 335 2.28 -8.53 -40.81
CA TRP A 335 1.89 -7.12 -40.96
C TRP A 335 2.99 -6.17 -40.48
N ILE A 336 3.64 -6.42 -39.32
CA ILE A 336 4.74 -5.62 -38.80
C ILE A 336 5.91 -5.60 -39.83
N SER A 337 6.25 -6.75 -40.38
CA SER A 337 7.43 -6.90 -41.27
C SER A 337 7.20 -6.39 -42.68
N ARG A 338 5.98 -6.56 -43.24
CA ARG A 338 5.69 -6.27 -44.65
C ARG A 338 4.88 -5.00 -44.89
N SER A 339 3.92 -4.68 -43.98
CA SER A 339 3.05 -3.52 -44.18
C SER A 339 3.55 -2.28 -43.45
N LEU A 340 4.10 -2.47 -42.26
CA LEU A 340 4.72 -1.40 -41.48
C LEU A 340 6.23 -1.22 -41.82
N GLU A 341 6.89 -2.29 -42.24
CA GLU A 341 8.33 -2.32 -42.58
C GLU A 341 9.23 -1.82 -41.41
N ASP A 342 8.88 -2.21 -40.18
CA ASP A 342 9.63 -1.80 -38.99
C ASP A 342 10.46 -2.94 -38.41
N LYS A 343 11.75 -2.97 -38.80
CA LYS A 343 12.72 -3.98 -38.36
C LYS A 343 12.92 -3.97 -36.82
N LYS A 344 12.89 -2.79 -36.21
CA LYS A 344 13.08 -2.66 -34.76
C LYS A 344 11.88 -3.25 -34.01
N MET A 345 10.68 -2.94 -34.48
CA MET A 345 9.45 -3.50 -33.89
C MET A 345 9.37 -5.01 -34.12
N THR A 346 9.73 -5.52 -35.32
CA THR A 346 9.79 -6.97 -35.59
C THR A 346 10.72 -7.67 -34.60
N ALA A 347 11.94 -7.15 -34.41
CA ALA A 347 12.92 -7.73 -33.49
C ALA A 347 12.42 -7.68 -32.02
N ARG A 348 11.76 -6.59 -31.60
CA ARG A 348 11.15 -6.45 -30.29
C ARG A 348 10.00 -7.44 -30.09
N PHE A 349 9.14 -7.59 -31.09
CA PHE A 349 8.05 -8.56 -31.08
C PHE A 349 8.59 -9.99 -30.90
N ASP A 350 9.58 -10.40 -31.71
CA ASP A 350 10.19 -11.71 -31.61
C ASP A 350 10.87 -11.94 -30.24
N LYS A 351 11.58 -10.95 -29.73
CA LYS A 351 12.22 -11.03 -28.41
C LYS A 351 11.19 -11.28 -27.31
N LEU A 352 10.08 -10.54 -27.30
CA LEU A 352 9.03 -10.64 -26.29
C LEU A 352 8.24 -11.94 -26.39
N MET A 353 7.88 -12.36 -27.60
CA MET A 353 7.14 -13.60 -27.84
C MET A 353 7.94 -14.87 -27.49
N ASN A 354 9.29 -14.79 -27.56
CA ASN A 354 10.19 -15.88 -27.17
C ASN A 354 10.73 -15.75 -25.74
N ALA A 355 10.24 -14.78 -24.95
CA ALA A 355 10.71 -14.61 -23.58
C ALA A 355 10.34 -15.83 -22.71
N PRO A 356 11.19 -16.18 -21.70
CA PRO A 356 10.91 -17.30 -20.80
C PRO A 356 9.54 -17.18 -20.15
N GLY A 357 8.75 -18.26 -20.16
CA GLY A 357 7.43 -18.31 -19.56
C GLY A 357 6.27 -17.82 -20.44
N MET A 358 6.52 -17.20 -21.60
CA MET A 358 5.45 -16.74 -22.50
C MET A 358 4.70 -17.90 -23.17
N GLN A 359 5.40 -18.97 -23.49
CA GLN A 359 4.79 -20.17 -24.11
C GLN A 359 4.31 -21.20 -23.07
N ALA A 360 4.44 -20.92 -21.79
CA ALA A 360 3.97 -21.84 -20.74
C ALA A 360 2.44 -22.00 -20.82
N ALA A 361 1.98 -23.24 -20.98
CA ALA A 361 0.57 -23.57 -20.96
C ALA A 361 -0.07 -23.20 -19.62
N GLY A 362 -1.32 -22.71 -19.64
CA GLY A 362 -2.07 -22.36 -18.44
C GLY A 362 -3.27 -21.49 -18.78
N SER A 363 -4.17 -21.32 -17.83
CA SER A 363 -5.44 -20.58 -17.98
C SER A 363 -5.28 -19.12 -18.45
N HIS A 364 -4.08 -18.52 -18.26
CA HIS A 364 -3.80 -17.11 -18.60
C HIS A 364 -2.68 -16.96 -19.64
N ALA A 365 -2.40 -18.03 -20.43
CA ALA A 365 -1.36 -17.99 -21.45
C ALA A 365 -1.67 -16.94 -22.54
N ASP A 366 -2.92 -16.91 -22.99
CA ASP A 366 -3.38 -16.00 -24.03
C ASP A 366 -3.33 -14.54 -23.57
N ASP A 367 -3.77 -14.24 -22.34
CA ASP A 367 -3.71 -12.89 -21.78
C ASP A 367 -2.26 -12.37 -21.70
N ARG A 368 -1.29 -13.23 -21.34
CA ARG A 368 0.14 -12.87 -21.32
C ARG A 368 0.66 -12.59 -22.72
N ILE A 369 0.33 -13.43 -23.69
CA ILE A 369 0.72 -13.25 -25.10
C ILE A 369 0.18 -11.92 -25.62
N LEU A 370 -1.09 -11.61 -25.38
CA LEU A 370 -1.72 -10.35 -25.79
C LEU A 370 -1.06 -9.14 -25.13
N ALA A 371 -0.76 -9.22 -23.83
CA ALA A 371 -0.08 -8.14 -23.12
C ALA A 371 1.31 -7.83 -23.70
N VAL A 372 2.13 -8.86 -23.93
CA VAL A 372 3.48 -8.64 -24.49
C VAL A 372 3.45 -8.24 -25.96
N ALA A 373 2.48 -8.73 -26.74
CA ALA A 373 2.26 -8.29 -28.11
C ALA A 373 1.87 -6.80 -28.15
N SER A 374 0.96 -6.37 -27.28
CA SER A 374 0.61 -4.95 -27.09
C SER A 374 1.84 -4.09 -26.74
N MET A 375 2.70 -4.55 -25.82
CA MET A 375 3.97 -3.86 -25.49
C MET A 375 4.93 -3.81 -26.67
N ALA A 376 4.98 -4.85 -27.51
CA ALA A 376 5.83 -4.85 -28.71
C ALA A 376 5.37 -3.80 -29.71
N MET A 377 4.07 -3.62 -29.86
CA MET A 377 3.45 -2.67 -30.79
C MET A 377 3.56 -1.22 -30.30
N SER A 378 3.40 -0.98 -28.99
CA SER A 378 3.45 0.36 -28.40
C SER A 378 4.11 0.30 -27.02
N PRO A 379 5.44 0.35 -26.93
CA PRO A 379 6.18 0.16 -25.69
C PRO A 379 5.93 1.26 -24.63
N GLU A 380 5.69 2.49 -25.06
CA GLU A 380 5.41 3.63 -24.17
C GLU A 380 3.99 3.58 -23.58
N SER A 381 3.09 2.82 -24.20
CA SER A 381 1.73 2.63 -23.71
C SER A 381 1.72 1.90 -22.36
N PRO A 382 0.65 2.07 -21.56
CA PRO A 382 0.52 1.33 -20.29
C PRO A 382 0.48 -0.18 -20.53
N ILE A 383 0.77 -0.94 -19.48
CA ILE A 383 0.61 -2.40 -19.48
C ILE A 383 -0.86 -2.72 -19.53
N ARG A 384 -1.29 -3.39 -20.62
CA ARG A 384 -2.68 -3.86 -20.75
C ARG A 384 -2.77 -5.32 -20.41
N TYR A 385 -3.56 -5.63 -19.38
CA TYR A 385 -3.71 -7.01 -18.91
C TYR A 385 -5.10 -7.25 -18.32
N LYS A 386 -5.82 -8.23 -18.85
CA LYS A 386 -7.16 -8.64 -18.36
C LYS A 386 -8.14 -7.46 -18.19
N GLY A 387 -8.26 -6.59 -19.19
CA GLY A 387 -9.17 -5.45 -19.17
C GLY A 387 -8.69 -4.23 -18.39
N HIS A 388 -7.51 -4.29 -17.77
CA HIS A 388 -6.88 -3.18 -17.07
C HIS A 388 -5.75 -2.58 -17.91
N SER A 389 -5.52 -1.28 -17.70
CA SER A 389 -4.51 -0.51 -18.41
C SER A 389 -3.72 0.33 -17.40
N TRP A 390 -2.56 -0.15 -16.95
CA TRP A 390 -1.81 0.45 -15.86
C TRP A 390 -0.37 0.76 -16.24
N ARG A 391 0.11 1.90 -15.78
CA ARG A 391 1.55 2.17 -15.75
C ARG A 391 2.16 1.51 -14.49
N PRO A 392 3.44 1.10 -14.53
CA PRO A 392 4.08 0.47 -13.38
C PRO A 392 3.92 1.23 -12.07
N GLU A 393 4.00 2.56 -12.12
CA GLU A 393 3.89 3.46 -10.97
C GLU A 393 2.45 3.56 -10.43
N GLY A 394 1.46 3.22 -11.24
CA GLY A 394 0.04 3.22 -10.89
C GLY A 394 -0.48 1.90 -10.31
N ILE A 395 0.21 0.80 -10.58
CA ILE A 395 -0.19 -0.53 -10.14
C ILE A 395 -0.44 -0.62 -8.62
N PRO A 396 0.39 -0.01 -7.74
CA PRO A 396 0.14 -0.02 -6.30
C PRO A 396 -1.19 0.61 -5.89
N TYR A 397 -1.59 1.70 -6.52
CA TYR A 397 -2.85 2.38 -6.25
C TYR A 397 -4.04 1.58 -6.78
N ALA A 398 -3.88 0.94 -7.95
CA ALA A 398 -4.89 0.03 -8.49
C ALA A 398 -5.09 -1.18 -7.57
N LEU A 399 -4.01 -1.78 -7.06
CA LEU A 399 -4.09 -2.87 -6.08
C LEU A 399 -4.81 -2.43 -4.79
N ALA A 400 -4.47 -1.25 -4.28
CA ALA A 400 -5.12 -0.70 -3.10
C ALA A 400 -6.63 -0.55 -3.29
N LYS A 401 -7.06 -0.02 -4.43
CA LYS A 401 -8.47 0.14 -4.77
C LYS A 401 -9.20 -1.20 -4.92
N ILE A 402 -8.61 -2.18 -5.60
CA ILE A 402 -9.15 -3.53 -5.75
C ILE A 402 -9.41 -4.16 -4.38
N ILE A 403 -8.43 -4.09 -3.47
CA ILE A 403 -8.55 -4.65 -2.12
C ILE A 403 -9.58 -3.89 -1.29
N ALA A 404 -9.61 -2.55 -1.36
CA ALA A 404 -10.58 -1.73 -0.63
C ALA A 404 -12.03 -2.03 -1.03
N HIS A 405 -12.28 -2.36 -2.31
CA HIS A 405 -13.60 -2.76 -2.81
C HIS A 405 -13.93 -4.23 -2.54
N GLY A 406 -12.97 -5.04 -2.10
CA GLY A 406 -13.15 -6.49 -1.93
C GLY A 406 -13.18 -7.26 -3.25
N ASP A 407 -12.67 -6.66 -4.33
CA ASP A 407 -12.54 -7.28 -5.63
C ASP A 407 -11.37 -8.29 -5.66
N ASP A 408 -11.37 -9.17 -6.67
CA ASP A 408 -10.34 -10.21 -6.80
C ASP A 408 -8.98 -9.63 -7.23
N PRO A 409 -7.94 -9.68 -6.37
CA PRO A 409 -6.64 -9.15 -6.68
C PRO A 409 -5.75 -10.08 -7.52
N HIS A 410 -6.26 -11.21 -8.03
CA HIS A 410 -5.47 -12.17 -8.81
C HIS A 410 -4.84 -11.57 -10.08
N VAL A 411 -5.46 -10.54 -10.66
CA VAL A 411 -4.87 -9.81 -11.80
C VAL A 411 -3.48 -9.26 -11.46
N TYR A 412 -3.28 -8.73 -10.26
CA TYR A 412 -1.98 -8.27 -9.78
C TYR A 412 -0.99 -9.44 -9.60
N VAL A 413 -1.45 -10.54 -9.02
CA VAL A 413 -0.62 -11.74 -8.79
C VAL A 413 -0.09 -12.29 -10.11
N ASP A 414 -0.96 -12.41 -11.11
CA ASP A 414 -0.62 -12.89 -12.44
C ASP A 414 0.38 -11.97 -13.15
N LEU A 415 0.14 -10.65 -13.07
CA LEU A 415 1.01 -9.63 -13.65
C LEU A 415 2.43 -9.70 -13.08
N VAL A 416 2.56 -9.86 -11.75
CA VAL A 416 3.85 -9.98 -11.06
C VAL A 416 4.54 -11.30 -11.42
N ASN A 417 3.81 -12.41 -11.41
CA ASN A 417 4.36 -13.74 -11.73
C ASN A 417 4.83 -13.85 -13.18
N ALA A 418 4.14 -13.19 -14.11
CA ALA A 418 4.49 -13.12 -15.51
C ALA A 418 5.60 -12.10 -15.85
N ASP A 419 6.18 -11.42 -14.85
CA ASP A 419 7.23 -10.40 -15.02
C ASP A 419 6.85 -9.28 -16.00
N LEU A 420 5.55 -8.94 -16.17
CA LEU A 420 5.08 -8.01 -17.20
C LEU A 420 5.70 -6.61 -17.02
N VAL A 421 5.90 -6.15 -15.77
CA VAL A 421 6.55 -4.87 -15.49
C VAL A 421 8.01 -4.86 -15.99
N LYS A 422 8.74 -5.96 -15.76
CA LYS A 422 10.12 -6.09 -16.25
C LYS A 422 10.15 -6.08 -17.77
N HIS A 423 9.26 -6.84 -18.43
CA HIS A 423 9.15 -6.84 -19.90
C HIS A 423 8.82 -5.43 -20.44
N TRP A 424 7.94 -4.70 -19.76
CA TRP A 424 7.61 -3.33 -20.14
C TRP A 424 8.84 -2.40 -20.05
N ILE A 425 9.57 -2.41 -18.92
CA ILE A 425 10.77 -1.59 -18.69
C ILE A 425 11.88 -1.92 -19.70
N ASP A 426 12.16 -3.21 -19.93
CA ASP A 426 13.22 -3.68 -20.83
C ASP A 426 12.99 -3.28 -22.30
N ASN A 427 11.80 -2.82 -22.65
CA ASN A 427 11.42 -2.43 -24.01
C ASN A 427 11.09 -0.95 -24.17
N GLN A 428 11.28 -0.13 -23.12
CA GLN A 428 11.08 1.31 -23.21
C GLN A 428 12.10 1.96 -24.16
N PRO A 429 11.68 2.85 -25.07
CA PRO A 429 12.59 3.60 -25.92
C PRO A 429 13.34 4.69 -25.14
N SER A 430 12.77 5.17 -24.05
CA SER A 430 13.36 6.15 -23.12
C SER A 430 12.95 5.83 -21.70
N LEU A 431 13.87 6.01 -20.77
CA LEU A 431 13.65 5.83 -19.31
C LEU A 431 13.58 7.16 -18.56
N VAL A 432 13.50 8.27 -19.29
CA VAL A 432 13.40 9.61 -18.70
C VAL A 432 12.12 9.70 -17.85
N GLY A 433 12.25 10.23 -16.64
CA GLY A 433 11.15 10.38 -15.69
C GLY A 433 10.72 9.09 -14.98
N LEU A 434 11.42 7.96 -15.17
CA LEU A 434 11.14 6.69 -14.51
C LEU A 434 12.21 6.33 -13.48
N ASP A 435 11.82 6.07 -12.25
CA ASP A 435 12.70 5.44 -11.26
C ASP A 435 12.72 3.92 -11.43
N VAL A 436 13.47 3.49 -12.46
CA VAL A 436 13.58 2.10 -12.90
C VAL A 436 14.05 1.19 -11.77
N SER A 437 15.05 1.64 -11.00
CA SER A 437 15.64 0.83 -9.93
C SER A 437 14.61 0.54 -8.84
N ARG A 438 13.87 1.55 -8.42
CA ARG A 438 12.81 1.41 -7.41
C ARG A 438 11.68 0.50 -7.91
N ILE A 439 11.22 0.69 -9.16
CA ILE A 439 10.14 -0.11 -9.74
C ILE A 439 10.56 -1.59 -9.81
N LEU A 440 11.74 -1.89 -10.37
CA LEU A 440 12.22 -3.28 -10.46
C LEU A 440 12.42 -3.94 -9.10
N ALA A 441 12.98 -3.22 -8.12
CA ALA A 441 13.14 -3.71 -6.76
C ALA A 441 11.77 -4.05 -6.13
N GLN A 442 10.80 -3.14 -6.24
CA GLN A 442 9.44 -3.31 -5.71
C GLN A 442 8.77 -4.58 -6.27
N PHE A 443 8.78 -4.80 -7.58
CA PHE A 443 8.14 -5.98 -8.18
C PHE A 443 8.93 -7.27 -7.95
N SER A 444 10.26 -7.20 -7.84
CA SER A 444 11.10 -8.34 -7.42
C SER A 444 10.79 -8.77 -5.98
N GLU A 445 10.60 -7.83 -5.07
CA GLU A 445 10.17 -8.12 -3.68
C GLU A 445 8.75 -8.66 -3.62
N ALA A 446 7.82 -8.07 -4.38
CA ALA A 446 6.45 -8.55 -4.47
C ALA A 446 6.41 -10.03 -4.87
N LYS A 447 7.23 -10.45 -5.85
CA LYS A 447 7.34 -11.84 -6.28
C LYS A 447 7.83 -12.77 -5.16
N LYS A 448 8.71 -12.29 -4.25
CA LYS A 448 9.14 -13.05 -3.07
C LYS A 448 8.01 -13.18 -2.04
N PHE A 449 7.27 -12.09 -1.80
CA PHE A 449 6.15 -12.10 -0.86
C PHE A 449 5.01 -13.02 -1.30
N LEU A 450 4.67 -13.03 -2.60
CA LEU A 450 3.63 -13.88 -3.16
C LEU A 450 3.93 -15.38 -3.07
N ARG A 451 5.22 -15.78 -3.00
CA ARG A 451 5.62 -17.19 -2.83
C ARG A 451 5.44 -17.71 -1.41
N GLN A 452 5.19 -16.83 -0.45
CA GLN A 452 5.05 -17.18 0.96
C GLN A 452 3.58 -17.08 1.38
N THR A 453 3.09 -18.11 2.08
CA THR A 453 1.66 -18.23 2.46
C THR A 453 1.38 -17.92 3.93
N GLY A 454 2.40 -17.62 4.73
CA GLY A 454 2.26 -17.32 6.17
C GLY A 454 1.65 -15.94 6.44
N LEU A 455 1.21 -15.73 7.69
CA LEU A 455 0.82 -14.39 8.16
C LEU A 455 1.98 -13.40 7.97
N GLY A 456 1.65 -12.18 7.58
CA GLY A 456 2.64 -11.15 7.30
C GLY A 456 3.28 -11.22 5.91
N TYR A 457 2.82 -12.12 5.05
CA TYR A 457 3.25 -12.29 3.65
C TYR A 457 2.04 -12.24 2.71
N GLY A 458 2.26 -12.61 1.46
CA GLY A 458 1.20 -12.64 0.46
C GLY A 458 0.95 -11.28 -0.19
N ILE A 459 -0.24 -11.16 -0.78
CA ILE A 459 -0.66 -9.97 -1.51
C ILE A 459 -0.85 -8.76 -0.60
N GLU A 460 -1.25 -8.99 0.63
CA GLU A 460 -1.43 -7.96 1.65
C GLU A 460 -0.08 -7.27 1.94
N ARG A 461 1.01 -8.04 2.00
CA ARG A 461 2.36 -7.43 2.14
C ARG A 461 2.79 -6.69 0.89
N CYS A 462 2.44 -7.19 -0.30
CA CYS A 462 2.70 -6.48 -1.56
C CYS A 462 2.02 -5.11 -1.57
N LEU A 463 0.75 -5.03 -1.14
CA LEU A 463 0.01 -3.79 -1.02
C LEU A 463 0.78 -2.76 -0.18
N TYR A 464 1.06 -3.10 1.09
CA TYR A 464 1.64 -2.13 2.03
C TYR A 464 3.09 -1.78 1.70
N ALA A 465 3.86 -2.71 1.12
CA ALA A 465 5.23 -2.45 0.69
C ALA A 465 5.29 -1.55 -0.55
N SER A 466 4.31 -1.63 -1.45
CA SER A 466 4.29 -0.85 -2.69
C SER A 466 3.50 0.45 -2.57
N CYS A 467 2.46 0.50 -1.74
CA CYS A 467 1.61 1.67 -1.52
C CYS A 467 1.76 2.18 -0.08
N ALA A 468 2.83 2.91 0.19
CA ALA A 468 3.19 3.35 1.53
C ALA A 468 2.13 4.24 2.22
N GLY A 469 1.23 4.87 1.46
CA GLY A 469 0.11 5.68 1.96
C GLY A 469 -1.14 4.88 2.31
N ALA A 470 -1.21 3.59 1.94
CA ALA A 470 -2.39 2.78 2.22
C ALA A 470 -2.62 2.59 3.73
N PRO A 471 -3.84 2.84 4.23
CA PRO A 471 -4.20 2.50 5.61
C PRO A 471 -4.25 0.98 5.79
N CYS A 472 -4.33 0.51 7.02
CA CYS A 472 -4.55 -0.92 7.29
C CYS A 472 -5.96 -1.33 6.86
N MET A 473 -6.05 -2.13 5.79
CA MET A 473 -7.33 -2.56 5.18
C MET A 473 -7.87 -3.87 5.79
N SER A 474 -7.64 -4.08 7.08
CA SER A 474 -8.22 -5.22 7.80
C SER A 474 -9.74 -5.05 7.94
N PRO A 475 -10.54 -6.11 7.71
CA PRO A 475 -11.96 -6.08 8.00
C PRO A 475 -12.29 -5.77 9.47
N LEU A 476 -11.37 -6.04 10.39
CA LEU A 476 -11.51 -5.68 11.81
C LEU A 476 -11.46 -4.17 12.05
N LEU A 477 -10.76 -3.44 11.17
CA LEU A 477 -10.53 -2.00 11.27
C LEU A 477 -11.34 -1.19 10.25
N ARG A 478 -12.47 -1.73 9.81
CA ARG A 478 -13.27 -1.14 8.72
C ARG A 478 -13.64 0.32 8.95
N ASP A 479 -13.98 0.68 10.19
CA ASP A 479 -14.42 2.01 10.59
C ASP A 479 -13.26 2.89 11.11
N HIS A 480 -12.03 2.35 11.10
CA HIS A 480 -10.80 3.01 11.56
C HIS A 480 -9.82 3.25 10.42
N TYR A 481 -9.11 4.37 10.49
CA TYR A 481 -8.11 4.75 9.48
C TYR A 481 -6.69 4.70 10.08
N ALA A 482 -6.09 3.52 10.15
CA ALA A 482 -4.77 3.31 10.75
C ALA A 482 -3.66 3.43 9.71
N VAL A 483 -2.70 4.33 9.89
CA VAL A 483 -1.54 4.57 9.00
C VAL A 483 -0.21 4.16 9.62
N THR A 484 -0.16 3.95 10.93
CA THR A 484 1.00 3.43 11.68
C THR A 484 0.67 2.13 12.41
N ALA A 485 1.67 1.42 12.89
CA ALA A 485 1.46 0.22 13.70
C ALA A 485 0.82 0.57 15.06
N GLU A 486 1.12 1.73 15.58
CA GLU A 486 0.57 2.29 16.80
C GLU A 486 -0.93 2.57 16.63
N ASP A 487 -1.34 3.17 15.51
CA ASP A 487 -2.76 3.40 15.20
C ASP A 487 -3.54 2.08 15.12
N VAL A 488 -2.93 1.03 14.53
CA VAL A 488 -3.56 -0.31 14.48
C VAL A 488 -3.85 -0.83 15.88
N VAL A 489 -2.90 -0.71 16.81
CA VAL A 489 -3.09 -1.23 18.17
C VAL A 489 -4.13 -0.41 18.95
N MET A 490 -4.16 0.93 18.75
CA MET A 490 -5.21 1.80 19.30
C MET A 490 -6.58 1.46 18.72
N ALA A 491 -6.68 1.25 17.42
CA ALA A 491 -7.91 0.85 16.76
C ALA A 491 -8.41 -0.52 17.25
N LEU A 492 -7.51 -1.49 17.48
CA LEU A 492 -7.86 -2.79 18.06
C LEU A 492 -8.41 -2.66 19.49
N GLU A 493 -7.89 -1.74 20.31
CA GLU A 493 -8.46 -1.44 21.63
C GLU A 493 -9.90 -0.93 21.52
N ASN A 494 -10.15 0.02 20.59
CA ASN A 494 -11.50 0.57 20.35
C ASN A 494 -12.46 -0.54 19.86
N VAL A 495 -12.04 -1.33 18.86
CA VAL A 495 -12.81 -2.49 18.37
C VAL A 495 -13.11 -3.48 19.51
N ALA A 496 -12.13 -3.76 20.36
CA ALA A 496 -12.30 -4.64 21.50
C ALA A 496 -13.30 -4.09 22.53
N ALA A 497 -13.31 -2.79 22.75
CA ALA A 497 -14.24 -2.12 23.67
C ALA A 497 -15.68 -2.10 23.14
N GLU A 498 -15.85 -1.84 21.83
CA GLU A 498 -17.17 -1.71 21.19
C GLU A 498 -17.87 -3.07 21.00
N ARG A 499 -17.14 -4.09 20.58
CA ARG A 499 -17.71 -5.41 20.23
C ARG A 499 -17.98 -6.32 21.42
N GLY A 500 -17.51 -6.00 22.61
CA GLY A 500 -17.75 -6.79 23.82
C GLY A 500 -17.33 -8.27 23.66
N ALA A 501 -18.26 -9.21 23.85
CA ALA A 501 -18.01 -10.66 23.76
C ALA A 501 -17.99 -11.21 22.31
N ASP A 502 -18.44 -10.45 21.32
CA ASP A 502 -18.54 -10.91 19.93
C ASP A 502 -17.25 -10.61 19.16
N LYS A 503 -16.16 -11.26 19.55
CA LYS A 503 -14.82 -11.04 19.00
C LYS A 503 -14.38 -12.25 18.16
N PRO A 504 -14.05 -12.08 16.86
CA PRO A 504 -13.60 -13.19 16.05
C PRO A 504 -12.13 -13.53 16.34
N GLY A 505 -11.87 -14.67 16.96
CA GLY A 505 -10.55 -15.28 17.04
C GLY A 505 -9.43 -14.38 17.60
N LEU A 506 -8.29 -14.36 16.93
CA LEU A 506 -7.12 -13.56 17.32
C LEU A 506 -7.13 -12.19 16.61
N PRO A 507 -6.61 -11.12 17.27
CA PRO A 507 -6.64 -9.77 16.72
C PRO A 507 -5.74 -9.54 15.50
N LEU A 508 -4.67 -10.32 15.32
CA LEU A 508 -3.77 -10.18 14.17
C LEU A 508 -4.23 -11.05 13.00
N ASP A 509 -4.97 -10.46 12.07
CA ASP A 509 -5.31 -11.08 10.80
C ASP A 509 -4.20 -10.91 9.74
N ARG A 510 -4.45 -11.35 8.50
CA ARG A 510 -3.48 -11.27 7.40
C ARG A 510 -3.10 -9.84 7.05
N HIS A 511 -4.07 -8.92 7.01
CA HIS A 511 -3.84 -7.51 6.71
C HIS A 511 -3.03 -6.84 7.81
N ILE A 512 -3.42 -7.01 9.06
CA ILE A 512 -2.74 -6.41 10.21
C ILE A 512 -1.30 -6.92 10.32
N ALA A 513 -1.10 -8.24 10.22
CA ALA A 513 0.25 -8.81 10.26
C ALA A 513 1.15 -8.31 9.11
N ALA A 514 0.61 -8.23 7.88
CA ALA A 514 1.33 -7.71 6.72
C ALA A 514 1.63 -6.20 6.87
N PHE A 515 0.66 -5.43 7.35
CA PHE A 515 0.81 -4.00 7.60
C PHE A 515 1.92 -3.71 8.62
N ILE A 516 1.88 -4.38 9.77
CA ILE A 516 2.92 -4.24 10.81
C ILE A 516 4.28 -4.70 10.29
N SER A 517 4.33 -5.78 9.49
CA SER A 517 5.59 -6.27 8.88
C SER A 517 6.28 -5.25 7.97
N VAL A 518 5.51 -4.32 7.40
CA VAL A 518 6.04 -3.23 6.56
C VAL A 518 6.30 -1.97 7.37
N LYS A 519 5.35 -1.56 8.22
CA LYS A 519 5.42 -0.28 8.94
C LYS A 519 6.33 -0.32 10.16
N ASN A 520 6.36 -1.46 10.87
CA ASN A 520 7.20 -1.67 12.05
C ASN A 520 7.77 -3.10 12.07
N PRO A 521 8.69 -3.44 11.13
CA PRO A 521 9.21 -4.80 10.99
C PRO A 521 9.91 -5.32 12.25
N GLN A 522 10.48 -4.44 13.06
CA GLN A 522 11.15 -4.82 14.31
C GLN A 522 10.19 -5.32 15.39
N ALA A 523 8.91 -4.99 15.29
CA ALA A 523 7.91 -5.42 16.28
C ALA A 523 7.37 -6.83 16.00
N ILE A 524 7.47 -7.33 14.76
CA ILE A 524 6.79 -8.57 14.36
C ILE A 524 7.72 -9.62 13.74
N ASN A 525 8.84 -9.25 13.09
CA ASN A 525 9.63 -10.19 12.30
C ASN A 525 10.14 -11.39 13.11
N SER A 526 10.51 -11.20 14.37
CA SER A 526 10.93 -12.28 15.27
C SER A 526 9.80 -13.25 15.63
N PHE A 527 8.55 -12.83 15.49
CA PHE A 527 7.37 -13.60 15.87
C PHE A 527 6.57 -14.16 14.69
N LEU A 528 6.95 -13.84 13.44
CA LEU A 528 6.24 -14.34 12.24
C LEU A 528 6.13 -15.85 12.18
N SER A 529 7.18 -16.58 12.65
CA SER A 529 7.14 -18.04 12.71
C SER A 529 6.15 -18.57 13.76
N GLU A 530 5.94 -17.83 14.84
CA GLU A 530 4.96 -18.17 15.88
C GLU A 530 3.54 -17.87 15.36
N LEU A 531 3.35 -16.70 14.77
CA LEU A 531 2.07 -16.28 14.18
C LEU A 531 1.59 -17.22 13.07
N GLY A 532 2.50 -17.74 12.25
CA GLY A 532 2.22 -18.70 11.17
C GLY A 532 2.22 -20.16 11.60
N ALA A 533 2.42 -20.47 12.89
CA ALA A 533 2.50 -21.85 13.36
C ALA A 533 1.15 -22.57 13.21
N LYS A 534 1.19 -23.92 13.07
CA LYS A 534 -0.02 -24.76 13.12
C LYS A 534 -0.56 -24.91 14.54
N ASP A 535 0.29 -24.76 15.55
CA ASP A 535 -0.04 -24.84 16.97
C ASP A 535 -0.68 -23.54 17.44
N GLU A 536 -1.94 -23.59 17.85
CA GLU A 536 -2.72 -22.44 18.34
C GLU A 536 -2.06 -21.75 19.54
N SER A 537 -1.40 -22.48 20.42
CA SER A 537 -0.67 -21.91 21.55
C SER A 537 0.44 -20.95 21.09
N ARG A 538 1.19 -21.34 20.05
CA ARG A 538 2.24 -20.48 19.48
C ARG A 538 1.67 -19.26 18.79
N LYS A 539 0.54 -19.41 18.06
CA LYS A 539 -0.14 -18.26 17.43
C LYS A 539 -0.59 -17.23 18.46
N VAL A 540 -1.23 -17.70 19.53
CA VAL A 540 -1.67 -16.84 20.63
C VAL A 540 -0.49 -16.09 21.24
N LEU A 541 0.61 -16.80 21.53
CA LEU A 541 1.80 -16.20 22.12
C LEU A 541 2.45 -15.18 21.18
N GLY A 542 2.50 -15.46 19.87
CA GLY A 542 2.97 -14.54 18.84
C GLY A 542 2.14 -13.25 18.79
N ASN A 543 0.79 -13.35 18.94
CA ASN A 543 -0.09 -12.18 19.02
C ASN A 543 0.25 -11.32 20.27
N PHE A 544 0.32 -11.94 21.45
CA PHE A 544 0.69 -11.23 22.67
C PHE A 544 2.03 -10.50 22.54
N LYS A 545 3.08 -11.20 22.06
CA LYS A 545 4.43 -10.64 21.92
C LYS A 545 4.50 -9.48 20.94
N THR A 546 3.82 -9.61 19.80
CA THR A 546 3.79 -8.56 18.76
C THR A 546 3.12 -7.30 19.30
N LEU A 547 1.91 -7.42 19.84
CA LEU A 547 1.14 -6.30 20.35
C LEU A 547 1.79 -5.63 21.57
N ALA A 548 2.35 -6.43 22.48
CA ALA A 548 3.13 -5.94 23.63
C ALA A 548 4.36 -5.15 23.18
N THR A 549 5.05 -5.62 22.14
CA THR A 549 6.23 -4.93 21.59
C THR A 549 5.85 -3.57 21.02
N ILE A 550 4.73 -3.45 20.30
CA ILE A 550 4.24 -2.19 19.74
C ILE A 550 3.80 -1.26 20.87
N GLN A 551 3.00 -1.75 21.84
CA GLN A 551 2.56 -0.96 22.99
C GLN A 551 3.75 -0.35 23.73
N LYS A 552 4.75 -1.17 24.07
CA LYS A 552 5.94 -0.73 24.81
C LYS A 552 6.78 0.27 24.05
N ARG A 553 7.08 0.01 22.77
CA ARG A 553 7.93 0.88 21.94
C ARG A 553 7.23 2.20 21.59
N GLY A 554 5.94 2.13 21.27
CA GLY A 554 5.11 3.30 20.96
C GLY A 554 4.70 4.10 22.21
N ARG A 555 5.01 3.61 23.42
CA ARG A 555 4.58 4.21 24.70
C ARG A 555 3.07 4.45 24.73
N LEU A 556 2.31 3.48 24.22
CA LEU A 556 0.87 3.59 24.12
C LEU A 556 0.21 3.49 25.52
N PRO A 557 -0.98 4.06 25.67
CA PRO A 557 -1.71 4.00 26.93
C PRO A 557 -2.09 2.56 27.31
N PRO A 558 -2.57 2.33 28.55
CA PRO A 558 -3.16 1.05 28.95
C PRO A 558 -4.30 0.62 28.02
N MET A 559 -4.38 -0.67 27.69
CA MET A 559 -5.32 -1.25 26.73
C MET A 559 -6.10 -2.42 27.34
N PRO A 560 -7.01 -2.16 28.27
CA PRO A 560 -7.70 -3.23 29.00
C PRO A 560 -8.64 -4.06 28.13
N ALA A 561 -9.30 -3.48 27.12
CA ALA A 561 -10.23 -4.21 26.27
C ALA A 561 -9.49 -5.18 25.32
N LEU A 562 -8.36 -4.77 24.75
CA LEU A 562 -7.48 -5.62 23.94
C LEU A 562 -6.86 -6.74 24.80
N CYS A 563 -6.41 -6.42 26.03
CA CYS A 563 -5.92 -7.41 26.97
C CYS A 563 -6.99 -8.46 27.29
N GLN A 564 -8.24 -8.04 27.49
CA GLN A 564 -9.35 -8.95 27.72
C GLN A 564 -9.65 -9.83 26.50
N TRP A 565 -9.60 -9.29 25.30
CA TRP A 565 -9.75 -10.06 24.06
C TRP A 565 -8.67 -11.16 23.94
N LEU A 566 -7.41 -10.83 24.19
CA LEU A 566 -6.33 -11.81 24.17
C LEU A 566 -6.47 -12.86 25.27
N LEU A 567 -7.00 -12.46 26.45
CA LEU A 567 -7.23 -13.36 27.59
C LEU A 567 -8.22 -14.48 27.25
N GLU A 568 -9.23 -14.23 26.41
CA GLU A 568 -10.20 -15.24 25.96
C GLU A 568 -9.51 -16.42 25.25
N ASN A 569 -8.35 -16.15 24.61
CA ASN A 569 -7.55 -17.16 23.91
C ASN A 569 -6.43 -17.77 24.78
N LEU A 570 -6.26 -17.34 26.04
CA LEU A 570 -5.17 -17.75 26.91
C LEU A 570 -5.20 -19.27 27.22
N GLU A 571 -6.38 -19.88 27.21
CA GLU A 571 -6.54 -21.31 27.46
C GLU A 571 -5.71 -22.18 26.50
N HIS A 572 -5.56 -21.76 25.23
CA HIS A 572 -4.71 -22.47 24.26
C HIS A 572 -3.25 -22.55 24.70
N VAL A 573 -2.74 -21.52 25.39
CA VAL A 573 -1.36 -21.49 25.91
C VAL A 573 -1.29 -22.29 27.22
N THR A 574 -2.20 -22.04 28.15
CA THR A 574 -2.14 -22.63 29.49
C THR A 574 -2.42 -24.14 29.49
N LYS A 575 -3.20 -24.67 28.52
CA LYS A 575 -3.38 -26.13 28.34
C LYS A 575 -2.09 -26.92 28.16
N ARG A 576 -0.98 -26.30 27.75
CA ARG A 576 0.33 -26.92 27.64
C ARG A 576 0.99 -27.18 28.99
N LEU A 577 0.56 -26.50 30.06
CA LEU A 577 1.02 -26.75 31.41
C LEU A 577 0.39 -28.05 31.94
N HIS A 578 1.20 -28.93 32.45
CA HIS A 578 0.80 -30.25 32.98
C HIS A 578 0.12 -30.11 34.37
N ASN A 579 0.62 -29.19 35.21
CA ASN A 579 0.15 -28.99 36.55
C ASN A 579 -1.05 -28.07 36.61
N LYS A 580 -2.22 -28.62 37.01
CA LYS A 580 -3.49 -27.87 37.12
C LYS A 580 -3.40 -26.67 38.09
N LYS A 581 -2.61 -26.78 39.16
CA LYS A 581 -2.45 -25.69 40.15
C LYS A 581 -1.70 -24.51 39.52
N ILE A 582 -0.55 -24.80 38.88
CA ILE A 582 0.27 -23.79 38.17
C ILE A 582 -0.59 -23.11 37.09
N ARG A 583 -1.36 -23.89 36.33
CA ARG A 583 -2.28 -23.39 35.28
C ARG A 583 -3.28 -22.40 35.85
N ASN A 584 -3.99 -22.76 36.95
CA ASN A 584 -4.98 -21.92 37.56
C ASN A 584 -4.38 -20.63 38.17
N GLU A 585 -3.22 -20.73 38.80
CA GLU A 585 -2.51 -19.59 39.36
C GLU A 585 -2.03 -18.63 38.28
N LEU A 586 -1.48 -19.15 37.18
CA LEU A 586 -1.05 -18.35 36.03
C LEU A 586 -2.25 -17.62 35.43
N THR A 587 -3.34 -18.34 35.15
CA THR A 587 -4.58 -17.75 34.59
C THR A 587 -5.10 -16.62 35.50
N LYS A 588 -5.15 -16.84 36.82
CA LYS A 588 -5.61 -15.83 37.78
C LYS A 588 -4.70 -14.59 37.80
N LYS A 589 -3.37 -14.79 37.78
CA LYS A 589 -2.41 -13.67 37.74
C LYS A 589 -2.51 -12.86 36.47
N VAL A 590 -2.59 -13.52 35.30
CA VAL A 590 -2.72 -12.87 33.99
C VAL A 590 -4.06 -12.13 33.89
N SER A 591 -5.16 -12.73 34.35
CA SER A 591 -6.48 -12.06 34.41
C SER A 591 -6.46 -10.78 35.27
N GLY A 592 -5.71 -10.79 36.38
CA GLY A 592 -5.54 -9.60 37.22
C GLY A 592 -4.73 -8.48 36.54
N LEU A 593 -3.83 -8.82 35.59
CA LEU A 593 -3.08 -7.83 34.82
C LEU A 593 -3.88 -7.29 33.63
N ALA A 594 -4.76 -8.07 33.05
CA ALA A 594 -5.56 -7.65 31.90
C ALA A 594 -6.36 -6.37 32.17
N SER A 595 -6.91 -6.22 33.40
CA SER A 595 -7.61 -4.99 33.82
C SER A 595 -6.71 -3.75 33.92
N LYS A 596 -5.38 -3.94 34.03
CA LYS A 596 -4.42 -2.83 34.04
C LYS A 596 -4.04 -2.38 32.61
N GLY A 597 -4.30 -3.21 31.61
CA GLY A 597 -4.05 -2.89 30.19
C GLY A 597 -2.60 -2.92 29.76
N ASP A 598 -1.69 -3.56 30.52
CA ASP A 598 -0.27 -3.70 30.15
C ASP A 598 0.00 -5.08 29.55
N LEU A 599 0.17 -5.12 28.23
CA LEU A 599 0.47 -6.35 27.48
C LEU A 599 1.87 -6.90 27.79
N SER A 600 2.83 -6.04 28.13
CA SER A 600 4.21 -6.45 28.42
C SER A 600 4.28 -7.25 29.72
N ASP A 601 3.55 -6.82 30.74
CA ASP A 601 3.46 -7.53 32.01
C ASP A 601 2.77 -8.89 31.82
N MET A 602 1.72 -8.95 31.01
CA MET A 602 1.04 -10.22 30.68
C MET A 602 2.00 -11.19 29.98
N VAL A 603 2.73 -10.72 28.96
CA VAL A 603 3.74 -11.55 28.24
C VAL A 603 4.83 -12.04 29.20
N GLY A 604 5.30 -11.17 30.09
CA GLY A 604 6.32 -11.52 31.08
C GLY A 604 5.91 -12.71 31.98
N LEU A 605 4.61 -12.84 32.30
CA LEU A 605 4.09 -13.98 33.06
C LEU A 605 3.85 -15.21 32.16
N ILE A 606 3.24 -15.02 30.97
CA ILE A 606 2.83 -16.11 30.09
C ILE A 606 4.07 -16.83 29.49
N ASP A 607 5.11 -16.10 29.15
CA ASP A 607 6.34 -16.62 28.53
C ASP A 607 7.51 -16.71 29.55
N SER A 608 7.20 -16.75 30.87
CA SER A 608 8.23 -16.88 31.92
C SER A 608 8.91 -18.25 31.87
N PRO A 609 10.22 -18.30 31.62
CA PRO A 609 10.98 -19.56 31.62
C PRO A 609 10.90 -20.28 32.97
N GLU A 610 10.76 -19.54 34.07
CA GLU A 610 10.68 -20.11 35.43
C GLU A 610 9.41 -20.94 35.59
N VAL A 611 8.24 -20.41 35.16
CA VAL A 611 6.96 -21.10 35.24
C VAL A 611 6.97 -22.37 34.39
N TRP A 612 7.49 -22.28 33.18
CA TRP A 612 7.58 -23.43 32.27
C TRP A 612 8.57 -24.51 32.76
N ASN A 613 9.72 -24.11 33.26
CA ASN A 613 10.71 -25.04 33.83
C ASN A 613 10.19 -25.71 35.10
N GLN A 614 9.50 -24.97 35.96
CA GLN A 614 8.88 -25.53 37.17
C GLN A 614 7.82 -26.59 36.81
N ASP A 615 6.95 -26.31 35.83
CA ASP A 615 5.94 -27.27 35.36
C ASP A 615 6.59 -28.52 34.75
N TYR A 616 7.57 -28.32 33.84
CA TYR A 616 8.28 -29.43 33.17
C TYR A 616 9.01 -30.29 34.15
N ASN A 617 9.79 -29.75 35.09
CA ASN A 617 10.51 -30.50 36.08
C ASN A 617 9.57 -31.27 37.02
N GLY A 618 8.46 -30.64 37.42
CA GLY A 618 7.41 -31.27 38.20
C GLY A 618 6.72 -32.42 37.47
N PHE A 619 6.45 -32.25 36.17
CA PHE A 619 5.87 -33.29 35.32
C PHE A 619 6.83 -34.48 35.15
N GLU A 620 8.13 -34.25 34.89
CA GLU A 620 9.09 -35.29 34.70
C GLU A 620 9.34 -36.09 36.01
N ALA A 621 9.38 -35.40 37.16
CA ALA A 621 9.45 -36.04 38.46
C ALA A 621 8.24 -36.95 38.72
N ALA A 622 7.03 -36.44 38.46
CA ALA A 622 5.78 -37.19 38.60
C ALA A 622 5.73 -38.38 37.61
N ARG A 623 6.22 -38.22 36.40
CA ARG A 623 6.33 -39.30 35.40
C ARG A 623 7.28 -40.41 35.81
N GLN A 624 8.41 -40.05 36.41
CA GLN A 624 9.37 -41.03 36.94
C GLN A 624 8.77 -41.77 38.13
N GLU A 625 8.12 -41.03 39.04
CA GLU A 625 7.42 -41.62 40.17
C GLU A 625 6.31 -42.60 39.73
N TYR A 626 5.48 -42.18 38.76
CA TYR A 626 4.45 -43.05 38.18
C TYR A 626 5.03 -44.32 37.58
N LYS A 627 6.14 -44.22 36.82
CA LYS A 627 6.83 -45.42 36.25
C LYS A 627 7.35 -46.37 37.36
N ARG A 628 7.90 -45.79 38.43
CA ARG A 628 8.37 -46.56 39.57
C ARG A 628 7.22 -47.34 40.25
N ILE A 629 6.12 -46.59 40.59
CA ILE A 629 4.97 -47.19 41.24
C ILE A 629 4.30 -48.23 40.33
N LYS A 630 4.21 -47.97 39.02
CA LYS A 630 3.64 -48.92 38.07
C LYS A 630 4.49 -50.23 37.99
N ALA A 631 5.78 -50.09 37.92
CA ALA A 631 6.66 -51.24 37.92
C ALA A 631 6.59 -52.04 39.22
N GLU A 632 6.45 -51.35 40.37
CA GLU A 632 6.25 -51.98 41.65
C GLU A 632 4.88 -52.70 41.73
N ALA A 633 3.81 -52.08 41.22
CA ALA A 633 2.49 -52.73 41.15
C ALA A 633 2.52 -53.97 40.25
N GLU A 634 3.11 -53.89 39.05
CA GLU A 634 3.26 -55.02 38.13
C GLU A 634 4.08 -56.19 38.80
N LYS A 635 5.11 -55.84 39.55
CA LYS A 635 5.88 -56.83 40.34
C LYS A 635 5.04 -57.50 41.41
N LEU A 636 4.29 -56.71 42.20
CA LEU A 636 3.39 -57.22 43.25
C LEU A 636 2.25 -58.08 42.67
N GLU A 637 1.67 -57.69 41.52
CA GLU A 637 0.68 -58.50 40.81
C GLU A 637 1.29 -59.85 40.39
N HIS A 638 2.53 -59.81 39.84
CA HIS A 638 3.22 -61.06 39.44
C HIS A 638 3.51 -61.95 40.65
N ASP A 639 3.95 -61.34 41.76
CA ASP A 639 4.22 -62.04 43.01
C ASP A 639 2.94 -62.65 43.63
N LEU A 640 1.80 -62.02 43.48
CA LEU A 640 0.46 -62.51 43.90
C LEU A 640 -0.02 -63.69 43.04
N LEU A 641 0.31 -63.71 41.73
CA LEU A 641 -0.02 -64.82 40.81
C LEU A 641 0.76 -66.10 41.07
N ASP A 642 1.95 -65.98 41.65
CA ASP A 642 2.78 -67.16 42.08
C ASP A 642 3.32 -67.02 43.54
N PRO A 643 2.44 -67.22 44.57
CA PRO A 643 2.82 -67.05 45.97
C PRO A 643 3.91 -67.98 46.43
N ALA A 644 4.00 -69.12 45.78
CA ALA A 644 5.05 -70.12 46.13
C ALA A 644 6.46 -69.68 45.62
N ARG A 645 6.54 -68.99 44.55
CA ARG A 645 7.81 -68.41 44.05
C ARG A 645 8.23 -67.21 44.85
N TYR A 646 7.29 -66.39 45.24
CA TYR A 646 7.49 -65.21 46.11
C TYR A 646 8.06 -65.64 47.47
N SER A 647 7.37 -66.57 48.12
CA SER A 647 7.82 -67.10 49.44
C SER A 647 9.18 -67.75 49.40
N ARG A 648 9.54 -68.43 48.30
CA ARG A 648 10.91 -68.99 48.11
C ARG A 648 11.96 -67.86 47.95
N GLY A 649 11.66 -66.81 47.16
CA GLY A 649 12.57 -65.69 47.03
C GLY A 649 12.78 -64.96 48.35
N MET A 650 11.74 -64.61 49.06
CA MET A 650 11.82 -64.03 50.40
C MET A 650 12.54 -64.89 51.40
N GLY A 651 12.32 -66.21 51.33
CA GLY A 651 13.00 -67.16 52.19
C GLY A 651 14.52 -67.19 51.90
N GLN A 652 14.95 -67.12 50.66
CA GLN A 652 16.34 -66.98 50.25
C GLN A 652 17.00 -65.69 50.74
N GLU A 653 16.33 -64.54 50.56
CA GLU A 653 16.83 -63.26 51.05
C GLU A 653 16.97 -63.19 52.56
N VAL A 654 15.97 -63.67 53.30
CA VAL A 654 16.00 -63.74 54.77
C VAL A 654 17.09 -64.68 55.22
N SER A 655 17.23 -65.86 54.57
CA SER A 655 18.28 -66.77 54.95
C SER A 655 19.69 -66.27 54.63
N ALA A 656 19.87 -65.51 53.55
CA ALA A 656 21.14 -64.86 53.25
C ALA A 656 21.50 -63.76 54.26
N ILE A 657 20.52 -62.95 54.70
CA ILE A 657 20.71 -61.94 55.74
C ILE A 657 21.08 -62.65 57.09
N VAL A 658 20.32 -63.67 57.46
CA VAL A 658 20.58 -64.41 58.68
C VAL A 658 21.95 -65.06 58.64
N ALA A 659 22.32 -65.67 57.51
CA ALA A 659 23.64 -66.25 57.33
C ALA A 659 24.75 -65.16 57.39
N GLY A 660 24.53 -63.99 56.80
CA GLY A 660 25.45 -62.84 56.90
C GLY A 660 25.67 -62.36 58.34
N VAL A 661 24.55 -62.21 59.07
CA VAL A 661 24.61 -61.83 60.51
C VAL A 661 25.33 -62.91 61.36
N ILE A 662 24.98 -64.14 61.14
CA ILE A 662 25.64 -65.23 61.86
C ILE A 662 27.18 -65.34 61.56
N SER A 663 27.50 -65.18 60.28
CA SER A 663 28.89 -65.13 59.84
C SER A 663 29.65 -63.95 60.47
N GLY A 664 29.01 -62.79 60.49
CA GLY A 664 29.56 -61.57 61.14
C GLY A 664 29.78 -61.77 62.65
N LEU A 665 28.82 -62.38 63.34
CA LEU A 665 28.92 -62.68 64.77
C LEU A 665 30.05 -63.72 65.07
N ILE A 666 30.21 -64.74 64.21
CA ILE A 666 31.27 -65.74 64.35
C ILE A 666 32.65 -65.06 64.15
N ILE A 667 32.80 -64.20 63.16
CA ILE A 667 34.04 -63.46 62.92
C ILE A 667 34.36 -62.55 64.12
N ILE A 668 33.39 -61.85 64.64
CA ILE A 668 33.53 -60.98 65.84
C ILE A 668 33.90 -61.82 67.04
N ALA A 669 33.26 -62.97 67.28
CA ALA A 669 33.58 -63.87 68.38
C ALA A 669 34.98 -64.46 68.25
N PHE A 670 35.39 -64.86 67.03
CA PHE A 670 36.71 -65.31 66.76
C PHE A 670 37.79 -64.26 66.97
N ALA A 671 37.52 -63.06 66.52
CA ALA A 671 38.44 -61.94 66.77
C ALA A 671 38.52 -61.60 68.27
N PHE A 672 37.43 -61.72 69.02
CA PHE A 672 37.41 -61.54 70.46
C PHE A 672 38.15 -62.58 71.20
N MET A 673 38.00 -63.84 70.78
CA MET A 673 38.79 -64.99 71.34
C MET A 673 40.29 -64.82 71.04
N GLN A 674 40.68 -64.37 69.83
CA GLN A 674 42.08 -64.10 69.55
C GLN A 674 42.67 -63.00 70.39
N LEU A 675 41.86 -61.93 70.65
CA LEU A 675 42.28 -60.85 71.54
C LEU A 675 42.39 -61.29 73.00
N LEU A 676 41.52 -62.16 73.48
CA LEU A 676 41.60 -62.74 74.80
C LEU A 676 42.77 -63.67 74.93
N ASN A 677 43.08 -64.51 73.91
CA ASN A 677 44.23 -65.45 73.91
C ASN A 677 45.57 -64.71 73.88
N ASN A 678 45.60 -63.58 73.18
CA ASN A 678 46.81 -62.76 73.18
C ASN A 678 46.95 -61.91 74.49
N ALA A 679 45.90 -61.72 75.26
CA ALA A 679 45.94 -61.00 76.57
C ALA A 679 46.38 -61.91 77.72
N THR A 680 46.44 -63.25 77.55
CA THR A 680 46.90 -64.19 78.56
C THR A 680 48.39 -64.59 78.37
N LEU A 681 49.09 -63.93 77.40
CA LEU A 681 50.53 -64.16 77.14
C LEU A 681 51.36 -62.94 77.56
N TRP A 682 50.86 -62.12 78.45
CA TRP A 682 51.62 -61.07 79.15
C TRP A 682 51.52 -61.29 80.69
#